data_479909499941151a1b6215b0ff1adecc
#
_entry.id   479909499941151a1b6215b0ff1adecc
#
_cell.length_a   1.000
_cell.length_b   1.000
_cell.length_c   1.000
_cell.angle_alpha   90.00
_cell.angle_beta   90.00
_cell.angle_gamma   90.00
#
_symmetry.space_group_name_H-M   'P 1'
#
loop_
_entity.id
_entity.type
_entity.pdbx_description
1 polymer ?
#
loop_
_entity_poly.entity_id
_entity_poly.type
_entity_poly.pdbx_seq_one_letter_code
_entity_poly.pdbx_strand_id
1 'polypeptide(L)'
;VFPNASPHFLQGPEDFPAEGYVSFTGALARNGAAIVTLAEWDHPHPRDNPKLDMGHMQYFDMNNPAVHNYISQMADEVHFYGSKLILSTDLKFPKGYSLNGGPSHGFPGMPPEMTEMMPADRMHEIIDAFVEKVTMYRDLGYDGVTMRVDSFMVPAEHERQDEYGGSVAGRMKLVIDAYAAVKRALGPSFITEVQCPGEQPMGYTGESAIGYTIEDTIEFAKLAEDVVDIIQLREKDMCISHPTGYTFQKGEHPCVGYSIALKEAGVNILTEPIGGFQDPEEINELIASGKCDMIGMARAFFSNPNYGELLAQGRGEEITPCLWCNKCHGTILADKPDPWLSVCSVNPRFGIEHKLHRLLKNSTGSKRVAIIGGGPVGMRCAIMAAEQGHNVTLYEKTGYLGGQLYHAESYSFKWPLRDFKNWEKRRMEELGVTVHLNSAPDPEALKGEGYDVVIAATGAQANLPRSIQGLRDENGNALVRTCHDIFGRESELGKHVVICGASETGIETAMYLAQNGHEVTLLTRQTEIGHDCSKLHYITMAWVKPNNDGSGKGHMAPAWEKFEDVLHGITEVTTKSVDGNTVTYVDKAGEEHTITADDVIICGGVSPRVDEAMRYADCADTFLMAGDCNGCGNIQRGMRDALAKVNMI
;
A
#
# COMPACT_ATOMS: atom_id res chain seq x y z
N VAL A 1 10.12 -9.72 8.00
CA VAL A 1 9.48 -9.01 6.88
C VAL A 1 8.65 -10.00 6.08
N PHE A 2 7.36 -9.74 5.97
CA PHE A 2 6.42 -10.57 5.23
C PHE A 2 5.98 -9.84 3.95
N PRO A 3 6.62 -10.07 2.81
CA PRO A 3 6.18 -9.55 1.53
C PRO A 3 4.98 -10.36 1.01
N ASN A 4 3.82 -10.19 1.60
CA ASN A 4 2.59 -10.91 1.24
C ASN A 4 2.06 -10.54 -0.17
N ALA A 5 2.66 -9.56 -0.79
CA ALA A 5 2.38 -9.16 -2.17
C ALA A 5 3.66 -9.24 -2.96
N SER A 6 3.96 -10.42 -3.47
CA SER A 6 5.07 -10.55 -4.40
C SER A 6 4.71 -9.84 -5.69
N PRO A 7 5.54 -8.92 -6.15
CA PRO A 7 5.31 -8.24 -7.42
C PRO A 7 5.27 -9.23 -8.59
N HIS A 8 4.33 -9.09 -9.51
CA HIS A 8 4.16 -10.01 -10.66
C HIS A 8 5.40 -10.18 -11.54
N PHE A 9 6.28 -9.18 -11.55
CA PHE A 9 7.54 -9.26 -12.29
C PHE A 9 8.55 -10.25 -11.69
N LEU A 10 8.23 -10.87 -10.55
CA LEU A 10 9.08 -11.86 -9.90
C LEU A 10 8.89 -13.27 -10.50
N GLN A 11 7.84 -13.50 -11.27
CA GLN A 11 7.68 -14.72 -12.05
C GLN A 11 8.38 -14.56 -13.41
N GLY A 12 9.24 -15.50 -13.72
CA GLY A 12 9.88 -15.62 -15.03
C GLY A 12 9.02 -16.39 -16.04
N PRO A 13 9.51 -16.57 -17.28
CA PRO A 13 8.87 -17.42 -18.25
C PRO A 13 8.84 -18.87 -17.74
N GLU A 14 7.88 -19.66 -18.24
CA GLU A 14 7.75 -21.09 -17.94
C GLU A 14 7.51 -21.41 -16.45
N ASP A 15 6.88 -20.49 -15.72
CA ASP A 15 6.53 -20.65 -14.30
C ASP A 15 7.72 -20.82 -13.36
N PHE A 16 8.87 -20.25 -13.73
CA PHE A 16 10.05 -20.17 -12.88
C PHE A 16 10.08 -18.86 -12.09
N PRO A 17 10.68 -18.87 -10.89
CA PRO A 17 11.07 -17.62 -10.22
C PRO A 17 12.04 -16.82 -11.10
N ALA A 18 11.76 -15.53 -11.32
CA ALA A 18 12.69 -14.67 -12.04
C ALA A 18 13.94 -14.36 -11.21
N GLU A 19 15.08 -14.02 -11.86
CA GLU A 19 16.28 -13.49 -11.19
C GLU A 19 15.93 -12.35 -10.21
N GLY A 20 14.95 -11.53 -10.59
CA GLY A 20 14.45 -10.44 -9.75
C GLY A 20 13.84 -10.92 -8.43
N TYR A 21 13.31 -12.14 -8.37
CA TYR A 21 12.74 -12.68 -7.12
C TYR A 21 13.82 -13.06 -6.12
N VAL A 22 14.84 -13.75 -6.58
CA VAL A 22 16.02 -14.10 -5.75
C VAL A 22 16.64 -12.82 -5.19
N SER A 23 16.94 -11.85 -6.06
CA SER A 23 17.53 -10.57 -5.66
C SER A 23 16.63 -9.75 -4.72
N PHE A 24 15.32 -9.73 -4.96
CA PHE A 24 14.36 -9.04 -4.08
C PHE A 24 14.34 -9.66 -2.68
N THR A 25 14.33 -10.99 -2.60
CA THR A 25 14.37 -11.72 -1.33
C THR A 25 15.64 -11.44 -0.56
N GLY A 26 16.80 -11.52 -1.22
CA GLY A 26 18.10 -11.17 -0.64
C GLY A 26 18.21 -9.70 -0.22
N ALA A 27 17.57 -8.78 -0.97
CA ALA A 27 17.55 -7.37 -0.61
C ALA A 27 16.82 -7.11 0.72
N LEU A 28 15.76 -7.85 1.04
CA LEU A 28 15.10 -7.74 2.35
C LEU A 28 16.03 -8.13 3.50
N ALA A 29 16.77 -9.22 3.35
CA ALA A 29 17.77 -9.67 4.32
C ALA A 29 18.91 -8.66 4.44
N ARG A 30 19.48 -8.20 3.33
CA ARG A 30 20.49 -7.13 3.29
C ARG A 30 20.04 -5.87 4.01
N ASN A 31 18.74 -5.55 3.94
CA ASN A 31 18.13 -4.43 4.64
C ASN A 31 17.96 -4.65 6.15
N GLY A 32 18.48 -5.73 6.72
CA GLY A 32 18.48 -5.99 8.16
C GLY A 32 17.23 -6.72 8.67
N ALA A 33 16.43 -7.32 7.81
CA ALA A 33 15.35 -8.20 8.26
C ALA A 33 15.95 -9.44 8.94
N ALA A 34 15.63 -9.68 10.21
CA ALA A 34 16.07 -10.89 10.90
C ALA A 34 15.42 -12.15 10.31
N ILE A 35 14.15 -12.04 9.94
CA ILE A 35 13.38 -13.12 9.31
C ILE A 35 12.74 -12.56 8.04
N VAL A 36 12.88 -13.29 6.94
CA VAL A 36 12.15 -13.06 5.68
C VAL A 36 11.13 -14.18 5.52
N THR A 37 9.87 -13.84 5.28
CA THR A 37 8.79 -14.80 5.12
C THR A 37 8.31 -14.78 3.67
N LEU A 38 8.32 -15.92 3.00
CA LEU A 38 7.81 -16.08 1.64
C LEU A 38 6.59 -17.00 1.63
N ALA A 39 5.56 -16.60 0.89
CA ALA A 39 4.38 -17.42 0.71
C ALA A 39 4.67 -18.62 -0.19
N GLU A 40 3.96 -19.71 0.06
CA GLU A 40 3.87 -20.83 -0.87
C GLU A 40 3.08 -20.42 -2.13
N TRP A 41 3.57 -20.82 -3.28
CA TRP A 41 2.95 -20.54 -4.58
C TRP A 41 2.32 -21.79 -5.22
N ASP A 42 1.82 -22.67 -4.39
CA ASP A 42 1.17 -23.92 -4.80
C ASP A 42 -0.34 -23.70 -5.05
N HIS A 43 -0.66 -22.83 -5.97
CA HIS A 43 -2.03 -22.65 -6.45
C HIS A 43 -2.23 -23.44 -7.76
N PRO A 44 -3.47 -23.91 -8.06
CA PRO A 44 -3.76 -24.52 -9.34
C PRO A 44 -3.35 -23.59 -10.48
N HIS A 45 -2.64 -24.15 -11.48
CA HIS A 45 -2.16 -23.37 -12.59
C HIS A 45 -3.34 -22.74 -13.37
N PRO A 46 -3.27 -21.47 -13.80
CA PRO A 46 -4.32 -20.84 -14.60
C PRO A 46 -4.68 -21.59 -15.89
N ARG A 47 -3.72 -22.36 -16.46
CA ARG A 47 -3.99 -23.24 -17.61
C ARG A 47 -4.99 -24.35 -17.30
N ASP A 48 -4.99 -24.85 -16.07
CA ASP A 48 -5.89 -25.94 -15.64
C ASP A 48 -7.27 -25.41 -15.24
N ASN A 49 -7.34 -24.15 -14.86
CA ASN A 49 -8.58 -23.45 -14.57
C ASN A 49 -8.50 -21.97 -14.96
N PRO A 50 -8.90 -21.59 -16.20
CA PRO A 50 -8.87 -20.20 -16.65
C PRO A 50 -9.71 -19.22 -15.81
N LYS A 51 -10.66 -19.74 -15.00
CA LYS A 51 -11.43 -18.91 -14.05
C LYS A 51 -10.60 -18.51 -12.83
N LEU A 52 -9.46 -19.16 -12.61
CA LEU A 52 -8.46 -18.84 -11.58
C LEU A 52 -7.38 -17.89 -12.09
N ASP A 53 -7.42 -17.50 -13.36
CA ASP A 53 -6.52 -16.47 -13.88
C ASP A 53 -6.92 -15.11 -13.28
N MET A 54 -6.51 -14.94 -12.04
CA MET A 54 -6.61 -13.66 -11.33
C MET A 54 -5.53 -12.67 -11.82
N GLY A 55 -4.80 -13.01 -12.90
CA GLY A 55 -3.82 -12.14 -13.56
C GLY A 55 -2.63 -11.71 -12.70
N HIS A 56 -2.57 -12.18 -11.46
CA HIS A 56 -1.66 -11.66 -10.44
C HIS A 56 -1.21 -12.69 -9.41
N MET A 57 -1.65 -13.94 -9.49
CA MET A 57 -1.10 -14.99 -8.64
C MET A 57 0.10 -15.60 -9.33
N GLN A 58 1.22 -15.60 -8.64
CA GLN A 58 2.41 -16.31 -9.11
C GLN A 58 2.20 -17.80 -8.89
N TYR A 59 2.65 -18.56 -9.86
CA TYR A 59 2.65 -20.01 -9.80
C TYR A 59 4.07 -20.51 -10.10
N PHE A 60 4.54 -21.41 -9.27
CA PHE A 60 5.78 -22.14 -9.53
C PHE A 60 5.49 -23.62 -9.54
N ASP A 61 5.91 -24.33 -10.59
CA ASP A 61 5.75 -25.77 -10.65
C ASP A 61 6.76 -26.45 -9.70
N MET A 62 6.35 -26.68 -8.48
CA MET A 62 7.17 -27.33 -7.45
C MET A 62 7.48 -28.81 -7.76
N ASN A 63 6.86 -29.40 -8.79
CA ASN A 63 7.26 -30.72 -9.28
C ASN A 63 8.45 -30.65 -10.24
N ASN A 64 8.84 -29.46 -10.68
CA ASN A 64 9.99 -29.25 -11.53
C ASN A 64 11.27 -29.03 -10.70
N PRO A 65 12.26 -29.96 -10.73
CA PRO A 65 13.49 -29.82 -9.93
C PRO A 65 14.28 -28.55 -10.24
N ALA A 66 14.12 -27.95 -11.42
CA ALA A 66 14.80 -26.70 -11.75
C ALA A 66 14.23 -25.51 -10.94
N VAL A 67 12.95 -25.53 -10.57
CA VAL A 67 12.35 -24.53 -9.66
C VAL A 67 12.99 -24.60 -8.28
N HIS A 68 13.33 -25.80 -7.80
CA HIS A 68 14.00 -25.99 -6.51
C HIS A 68 15.35 -25.25 -6.42
N ASN A 69 16.11 -25.17 -7.53
CA ASN A 69 17.36 -24.42 -7.56
C ASN A 69 17.16 -22.93 -7.31
N TYR A 70 16.11 -22.33 -7.88
CA TYR A 70 15.80 -20.91 -7.62
C TYR A 70 15.32 -20.68 -6.18
N ILE A 71 14.53 -21.61 -5.65
CA ILE A 71 14.08 -21.54 -4.25
C ILE A 71 15.28 -21.64 -3.30
N SER A 72 16.21 -22.59 -3.54
CA SER A 72 17.47 -22.68 -2.77
C SER A 72 18.32 -21.42 -2.88
N GLN A 73 18.41 -20.80 -4.07
CA GLN A 73 19.15 -19.54 -4.22
C GLN A 73 18.54 -18.41 -3.38
N MET A 74 17.20 -18.36 -3.23
CA MET A 74 16.59 -17.39 -2.32
C MET A 74 17.01 -17.60 -0.87
N ALA A 75 17.09 -18.86 -0.44
CA ALA A 75 17.58 -19.20 0.91
C ALA A 75 19.06 -18.81 1.08
N ASP A 76 19.91 -19.12 0.11
CA ASP A 76 21.33 -18.75 0.13
C ASP A 76 21.53 -17.23 0.19
N GLU A 77 20.76 -16.45 -0.60
CA GLU A 77 20.80 -14.99 -0.56
C GLU A 77 20.38 -14.43 0.81
N VAL A 78 19.36 -15.00 1.43
CA VAL A 78 18.91 -14.60 2.77
C VAL A 78 19.96 -14.95 3.82
N HIS A 79 20.50 -16.16 3.77
CA HIS A 79 21.52 -16.63 4.73
C HIS A 79 22.85 -15.89 4.58
N PHE A 80 23.20 -15.44 3.38
CA PHE A 80 24.40 -14.64 3.14
C PHE A 80 24.45 -13.39 4.04
N TYR A 81 23.30 -12.79 4.33
CA TYR A 81 23.19 -11.65 5.23
C TYR A 81 22.90 -12.02 6.70
N GLY A 82 22.92 -13.30 7.04
CA GLY A 82 22.70 -13.79 8.41
C GLY A 82 21.23 -13.85 8.84
N SER A 83 20.31 -13.66 7.92
CA SER A 83 18.85 -13.70 8.16
C SER A 83 18.31 -15.13 8.06
N LYS A 84 17.07 -15.33 8.53
CA LYS A 84 16.32 -16.57 8.43
C LYS A 84 15.24 -16.47 7.35
N LEU A 85 14.98 -17.58 6.67
CA LEU A 85 13.92 -17.69 5.68
C LEU A 85 12.84 -18.65 6.17
N ILE A 86 11.57 -18.20 6.25
CA ILE A 86 10.47 -19.05 6.65
C ILE A 86 9.38 -19.12 5.59
N LEU A 87 8.74 -20.28 5.50
CA LEU A 87 7.65 -20.57 4.56
C LEU A 87 6.31 -20.15 5.16
N SER A 88 5.51 -19.37 4.43
CA SER A 88 4.10 -19.17 4.76
C SER A 88 3.24 -20.14 3.95
N THR A 89 2.59 -21.07 4.62
CA THR A 89 1.72 -22.08 4.02
C THR A 89 0.57 -22.41 4.97
N ASP A 90 -0.44 -23.11 4.46
CA ASP A 90 -1.61 -23.53 5.22
C ASP A 90 -1.77 -25.06 5.25
N LEU A 91 -2.56 -25.56 6.20
CA LEU A 91 -3.02 -26.95 6.23
C LEU A 91 -3.98 -27.19 5.07
N LYS A 92 -3.62 -28.06 4.14
CA LYS A 92 -4.45 -28.39 2.97
C LYS A 92 -5.25 -29.65 3.17
N PHE A 93 -6.55 -29.55 2.99
CA PHE A 93 -7.45 -30.68 3.02
C PHE A 93 -7.44 -31.43 1.68
N PRO A 94 -7.58 -32.76 1.67
CA PRO A 94 -7.76 -33.53 0.44
C PRO A 94 -8.95 -33.04 -0.35
N LYS A 95 -8.91 -33.20 -1.69
CA LYS A 95 -10.03 -32.80 -2.56
C LYS A 95 -11.35 -33.39 -2.11
N GLY A 96 -12.36 -32.55 -2.02
CA GLY A 96 -13.72 -32.92 -1.57
C GLY A 96 -13.91 -32.88 -0.07
N TYR A 97 -12.88 -32.56 0.71
CA TYR A 97 -12.96 -32.40 2.16
C TYR A 97 -12.62 -31.00 2.61
N SER A 98 -13.18 -30.59 3.73
CA SER A 98 -12.81 -29.39 4.48
C SER A 98 -12.91 -29.65 5.99
N LEU A 99 -12.51 -28.66 6.78
CA LEU A 99 -12.57 -28.76 8.23
C LEU A 99 -14.01 -29.05 8.72
N ASN A 100 -15.00 -28.37 8.15
CA ASN A 100 -16.40 -28.39 8.61
C ASN A 100 -17.37 -29.01 7.61
N GLY A 101 -16.95 -29.31 6.38
CA GLY A 101 -17.87 -29.65 5.30
C GLY A 101 -18.64 -28.43 4.77
N GLY A 102 -19.59 -28.68 3.88
CA GLY A 102 -20.39 -27.60 3.29
C GLY A 102 -19.70 -26.88 2.12
N PRO A 103 -20.18 -25.69 1.74
CA PRO A 103 -19.58 -24.92 0.67
C PRO A 103 -18.17 -24.45 1.08
N SER A 104 -17.16 -24.76 0.27
CA SER A 104 -15.81 -24.26 0.50
C SER A 104 -15.81 -22.73 0.34
N HIS A 105 -15.20 -22.04 1.28
CA HIS A 105 -14.90 -20.62 1.11
C HIS A 105 -13.70 -20.49 0.16
N GLY A 106 -13.98 -20.58 -1.15
CA GLY A 106 -12.98 -20.33 -2.20
C GLY A 106 -12.52 -18.87 -2.22
N PHE A 107 -11.48 -18.58 -2.99
CA PHE A 107 -11.09 -17.20 -3.26
C PHE A 107 -12.27 -16.39 -3.81
N PRO A 108 -12.33 -15.07 -3.52
CA PRO A 108 -13.35 -14.21 -4.08
C PRO A 108 -13.49 -14.40 -5.60
N GLY A 109 -14.70 -14.73 -6.07
CA GLY A 109 -14.99 -14.97 -7.49
C GLY A 109 -14.98 -16.44 -7.92
N MET A 110 -14.61 -17.40 -7.05
CA MET A 110 -14.80 -18.82 -7.32
C MET A 110 -16.14 -19.30 -6.81
N PRO A 111 -16.88 -20.14 -7.59
CA PRO A 111 -18.04 -20.80 -7.06
C PRO A 111 -17.60 -21.73 -5.92
N PRO A 112 -18.31 -21.74 -4.78
CA PRO A 112 -18.01 -22.65 -3.69
C PRO A 112 -18.17 -24.11 -4.16
N GLU A 113 -17.16 -24.94 -3.91
CA GLU A 113 -17.28 -26.39 -4.08
C GLU A 113 -17.89 -26.97 -2.77
N MET A 114 -18.86 -27.88 -2.93
CA MET A 114 -19.39 -28.61 -1.78
C MET A 114 -18.36 -29.63 -1.31
N THR A 115 -18.03 -29.58 -0.04
CA THR A 115 -17.07 -30.47 0.61
C THR A 115 -17.74 -31.28 1.72
N GLU A 116 -17.16 -32.43 2.04
CA GLU A 116 -17.52 -33.21 3.21
C GLU A 116 -16.64 -32.82 4.40
N MET A 117 -17.18 -32.95 5.60
CA MET A 117 -16.39 -32.76 6.82
C MET A 117 -15.34 -33.87 6.91
N MET A 118 -14.07 -33.49 7.06
CA MET A 118 -12.98 -34.45 7.20
C MET A 118 -13.16 -35.29 8.48
N PRO A 119 -13.19 -36.64 8.40
CA PRO A 119 -13.31 -37.49 9.59
C PRO A 119 -12.14 -37.25 10.58
N ALA A 120 -12.43 -37.30 11.90
CA ALA A 120 -11.42 -37.04 12.92
C ALA A 120 -10.24 -38.02 12.87
N ASP A 121 -10.52 -39.29 12.59
CA ASP A 121 -9.52 -40.36 12.48
C ASP A 121 -8.60 -40.22 11.26
N ARG A 122 -8.96 -39.36 10.30
CA ARG A 122 -8.16 -39.05 9.12
C ARG A 122 -7.39 -37.73 9.21
N MET A 123 -7.52 -36.96 10.30
CA MET A 123 -6.80 -35.68 10.44
C MET A 123 -5.28 -35.84 10.39
N HIS A 124 -4.75 -37.02 10.75
CA HIS A 124 -3.33 -37.34 10.60
C HIS A 124 -2.82 -37.22 9.16
N GLU A 125 -3.67 -37.49 8.14
CA GLU A 125 -3.30 -37.37 6.73
C GLU A 125 -2.92 -35.91 6.37
N ILE A 126 -3.64 -34.95 6.96
CA ILE A 126 -3.36 -33.51 6.76
C ILE A 126 -2.03 -33.14 7.43
N ILE A 127 -1.81 -33.64 8.65
CA ILE A 127 -0.59 -33.40 9.41
C ILE A 127 0.62 -34.00 8.69
N ASP A 128 0.51 -35.25 8.22
CA ASP A 128 1.58 -35.93 7.49
C ASP A 128 1.96 -35.21 6.21
N ALA A 129 0.94 -34.79 5.41
CA ALA A 129 1.16 -34.02 4.18
C ALA A 129 1.79 -32.64 4.48
N PHE A 130 1.41 -31.99 5.56
CA PHE A 130 2.01 -30.73 6.00
C PHE A 130 3.48 -30.91 6.38
N VAL A 131 3.81 -31.95 7.18
CA VAL A 131 5.18 -32.27 7.58
C VAL A 131 6.05 -32.61 6.37
N GLU A 132 5.52 -33.40 5.42
CA GLU A 132 6.24 -33.73 4.17
C GLU A 132 6.58 -32.47 3.39
N LYS A 133 5.61 -31.58 3.19
CA LYS A 133 5.81 -30.30 2.51
C LYS A 133 6.85 -29.44 3.22
N VAL A 134 6.71 -29.22 4.53
CA VAL A 134 7.62 -28.38 5.30
C VAL A 134 9.04 -28.98 5.29
N THR A 135 9.17 -30.32 5.29
CA THR A 135 10.45 -31.02 5.17
C THR A 135 11.10 -30.73 3.81
N MET A 136 10.35 -30.79 2.73
CA MET A 136 10.84 -30.43 1.39
C MET A 136 11.41 -29.00 1.38
N TYR A 137 10.71 -28.02 1.93
CA TYR A 137 11.19 -26.64 1.99
C TYR A 137 12.40 -26.47 2.91
N ARG A 138 12.46 -27.20 4.05
CA ARG A 138 13.67 -27.26 4.90
C ARG A 138 14.87 -27.75 4.09
N ASP A 139 14.69 -28.77 3.25
CA ASP A 139 15.77 -29.32 2.40
C ASP A 139 16.19 -28.34 1.30
N LEU A 140 15.34 -27.39 0.93
CA LEU A 140 15.63 -26.26 0.05
C LEU A 140 16.25 -25.05 0.78
N GLY A 141 16.48 -25.14 2.09
CA GLY A 141 17.16 -24.11 2.88
C GLY A 141 16.26 -23.25 3.76
N TYR A 142 14.97 -23.56 3.90
CA TYR A 142 14.09 -22.80 4.80
C TYR A 142 14.35 -23.17 6.27
N ASP A 143 14.33 -22.16 7.14
CA ASP A 143 14.59 -22.27 8.58
C ASP A 143 13.31 -22.47 9.41
N GLY A 144 12.13 -22.29 8.83
CA GLY A 144 10.89 -22.37 9.58
C GLY A 144 9.64 -22.30 8.71
N VAL A 145 8.50 -22.34 9.37
CA VAL A 145 7.16 -22.26 8.77
C VAL A 145 6.23 -21.37 9.57
N THR A 146 5.36 -20.64 8.87
CA THR A 146 4.24 -19.89 9.45
C THR A 146 2.94 -20.27 8.77
N MET A 147 1.82 -20.28 9.51
CA MET A 147 0.47 -20.41 8.95
C MET A 147 -0.50 -19.41 9.56
N ARG A 148 -1.55 -19.11 8.82
CA ARG A 148 -2.67 -18.33 9.34
C ARG A 148 -3.61 -19.24 10.13
N VAL A 149 -4.03 -18.77 11.31
CA VAL A 149 -4.88 -19.57 12.20
C VAL A 149 -6.27 -18.99 12.44
N ASP A 150 -6.57 -17.84 11.82
CA ASP A 150 -7.84 -17.14 12.01
C ASP A 150 -9.07 -18.01 11.72
N SER A 151 -9.08 -18.80 10.65
CA SER A 151 -10.21 -19.69 10.33
C SER A 151 -10.43 -20.82 11.34
N PHE A 152 -9.39 -21.20 12.09
CA PHE A 152 -9.49 -22.19 13.16
C PHE A 152 -10.01 -21.58 14.47
N MET A 153 -9.75 -20.30 14.71
CA MET A 153 -10.13 -19.61 15.94
C MET A 153 -11.62 -19.31 16.03
N VAL A 154 -12.29 -19.00 14.90
CA VAL A 154 -13.68 -18.49 14.86
C VAL A 154 -14.69 -19.58 15.20
N PRO A 155 -15.43 -19.50 16.34
CA PRO A 155 -16.40 -20.52 16.72
C PRO A 155 -17.51 -20.75 15.70
N ALA A 156 -17.98 -19.66 15.07
CA ALA A 156 -19.04 -19.72 14.07
C ALA A 156 -18.64 -20.45 12.77
N GLU A 157 -17.36 -20.57 12.53
CA GLU A 157 -16.80 -21.29 11.38
C GLU A 157 -16.42 -22.74 11.74
N HIS A 158 -16.69 -23.17 12.99
CA HIS A 158 -16.36 -24.49 13.52
C HIS A 158 -17.61 -25.24 13.95
N GLU A 159 -18.22 -26.00 13.06
CA GLU A 159 -19.41 -26.82 13.35
C GLU A 159 -19.07 -28.18 13.98
N ARG A 160 -17.77 -28.50 14.12
CA ARG A 160 -17.31 -29.79 14.66
C ARG A 160 -17.67 -29.95 16.13
N GLN A 161 -18.10 -31.18 16.48
CA GLN A 161 -18.44 -31.59 17.85
C GLN A 161 -17.48 -32.68 18.41
N ASP A 162 -16.45 -33.02 17.63
CA ASP A 162 -15.40 -33.96 18.03
C ASP A 162 -14.20 -33.24 18.68
N GLU A 163 -13.10 -33.96 18.89
CA GLU A 163 -11.90 -33.44 19.53
C GLU A 163 -11.24 -32.23 18.79
N TYR A 164 -11.62 -31.98 17.54
CA TYR A 164 -11.14 -30.85 16.73
C TYR A 164 -12.12 -29.67 16.68
N GLY A 165 -13.09 -29.58 17.59
CA GLY A 165 -14.09 -28.52 17.62
C GLY A 165 -14.46 -28.06 19.03
N GLY A 166 -15.49 -27.24 19.15
CA GLY A 166 -16.02 -26.72 20.41
C GLY A 166 -15.13 -25.69 21.10
N SER A 167 -14.36 -26.05 22.10
CA SER A 167 -13.48 -25.16 22.86
C SER A 167 -12.31 -24.62 22.03
N VAL A 168 -11.61 -23.59 22.51
CA VAL A 168 -10.36 -23.10 21.91
C VAL A 168 -9.36 -24.25 21.73
N ALA A 169 -9.17 -25.06 22.77
CA ALA A 169 -8.30 -26.23 22.72
C ALA A 169 -8.67 -27.21 21.59
N GLY A 170 -9.97 -27.47 21.40
CA GLY A 170 -10.45 -28.36 20.33
C GLY A 170 -10.24 -27.71 18.94
N ARG A 171 -10.70 -26.49 18.76
CA ARG A 171 -10.56 -25.76 17.47
C ARG A 171 -9.10 -25.63 17.03
N MET A 172 -8.18 -25.39 17.97
CA MET A 172 -6.75 -25.21 17.68
C MET A 172 -5.93 -26.51 17.71
N LYS A 173 -6.55 -27.64 18.08
CA LYS A 173 -5.86 -28.93 18.20
C LYS A 173 -5.12 -29.33 16.92
N LEU A 174 -5.74 -29.16 15.75
CA LEU A 174 -5.10 -29.54 14.48
C LEU A 174 -3.83 -28.72 14.20
N VAL A 175 -3.84 -27.43 14.51
CA VAL A 175 -2.68 -26.54 14.37
C VAL A 175 -1.56 -26.94 15.33
N ILE A 176 -1.90 -27.18 16.59
CA ILE A 176 -0.96 -27.60 17.64
C ILE A 176 -0.34 -28.96 17.29
N ASP A 177 -1.15 -29.94 16.90
CA ASP A 177 -0.70 -31.27 16.52
C ASP A 177 0.23 -31.23 15.29
N ALA A 178 -0.08 -30.39 14.30
CA ALA A 178 0.74 -30.18 13.11
C ALA A 178 2.11 -29.59 13.47
N TYR A 179 2.17 -28.56 14.29
CA TYR A 179 3.43 -27.98 14.72
C TYR A 179 4.23 -28.89 15.66
N ALA A 180 3.56 -29.64 16.52
CA ALA A 180 4.19 -30.69 17.29
C ALA A 180 4.83 -31.77 16.38
N ALA A 181 4.17 -32.14 15.30
CA ALA A 181 4.72 -33.08 14.32
C ALA A 181 5.92 -32.49 13.57
N VAL A 182 5.86 -31.20 13.17
CA VAL A 182 7.00 -30.48 12.57
C VAL A 182 8.18 -30.45 13.53
N LYS A 183 8.00 -30.06 14.79
CA LYS A 183 9.07 -30.04 15.80
C LYS A 183 9.68 -31.44 16.02
N ARG A 184 8.87 -32.50 16.03
CA ARG A 184 9.39 -33.89 16.12
C ARG A 184 10.21 -34.30 14.90
N ALA A 185 9.79 -33.91 13.70
CA ALA A 185 10.43 -34.31 12.45
C ALA A 185 11.70 -33.50 12.16
N LEU A 186 11.68 -32.19 12.41
CA LEU A 186 12.73 -31.27 11.99
C LEU A 186 13.61 -30.73 13.13
N GLY A 187 13.21 -31.02 14.37
CA GLY A 187 13.93 -30.59 15.57
C GLY A 187 13.47 -29.25 16.14
N PRO A 188 13.84 -28.94 17.39
CA PRO A 188 13.35 -27.76 18.10
C PRO A 188 13.87 -26.42 17.55
N SER A 189 14.94 -26.43 16.77
CA SER A 189 15.51 -25.21 16.16
C SER A 189 14.81 -24.78 14.87
N PHE A 190 13.95 -25.62 14.30
CA PHE A 190 13.15 -25.23 13.15
C PHE A 190 12.04 -24.30 13.61
N ILE A 191 12.02 -23.06 13.11
CA ILE A 191 11.14 -21.99 13.59
C ILE A 191 9.67 -22.30 13.23
N THR A 192 8.81 -22.18 14.20
CA THR A 192 7.34 -22.29 14.02
C THR A 192 6.69 -20.99 14.43
N GLU A 193 5.98 -20.37 13.49
CA GLU A 193 5.28 -19.11 13.68
C GLU A 193 3.79 -19.30 13.33
N VAL A 194 2.92 -18.62 14.04
CA VAL A 194 1.51 -18.48 13.68
C VAL A 194 1.15 -17.04 13.39
N GLN A 195 0.33 -16.80 12.38
CA GLN A 195 -0.27 -15.51 12.10
C GLN A 195 -1.70 -15.52 12.67
N CYS A 196 -1.89 -14.78 13.76
CA CYS A 196 -3.12 -14.77 14.51
C CYS A 196 -3.65 -13.33 14.63
N PRO A 197 -4.87 -13.02 14.18
CA PRO A 197 -5.55 -11.81 14.64
C PRO A 197 -5.68 -11.86 16.17
N GLY A 198 -5.40 -10.75 16.84
CA GLY A 198 -5.47 -10.67 18.31
C GLY A 198 -6.87 -10.95 18.83
N GLU A 199 -7.88 -10.47 18.10
CA GLU A 199 -9.30 -10.76 18.32
C GLU A 199 -10.07 -10.63 17.02
N GLN A 200 -11.27 -11.20 16.99
CA GLN A 200 -12.20 -11.03 15.90
C GLN A 200 -13.63 -11.10 16.44
N PRO A 201 -14.23 -9.95 16.76
CA PRO A 201 -15.54 -9.91 17.42
C PRO A 201 -16.70 -10.41 16.55
N MET A 202 -16.52 -10.52 15.24
CA MET A 202 -17.53 -11.03 14.29
C MET A 202 -16.91 -12.06 13.34
N GLY A 203 -17.66 -13.12 13.03
CA GLY A 203 -17.26 -14.14 12.06
C GLY A 203 -17.29 -13.65 10.61
N TYR A 204 -16.78 -14.45 9.69
CA TYR A 204 -16.76 -14.16 8.25
C TYR A 204 -18.15 -14.08 7.61
N THR A 205 -19.16 -14.70 8.22
CA THR A 205 -20.48 -14.97 7.61
C THR A 205 -21.56 -13.94 7.95
N GLY A 206 -21.23 -12.82 8.57
CA GLY A 206 -22.16 -11.72 8.78
C GLY A 206 -22.45 -11.37 10.24
N GLU A 207 -23.39 -10.45 10.47
CA GLU A 207 -23.67 -9.79 11.75
C GLU A 207 -24.08 -10.70 12.91
N SER A 208 -24.42 -11.97 12.65
CA SER A 208 -24.86 -12.95 13.67
C SER A 208 -23.79 -13.98 14.04
N ALA A 209 -22.62 -13.95 13.44
CA ALA A 209 -21.59 -14.94 13.70
C ALA A 209 -20.79 -14.59 14.96
N ILE A 210 -20.61 -15.56 15.85
CA ILE A 210 -19.79 -15.41 17.05
C ILE A 210 -18.31 -15.50 16.64
N GLY A 211 -17.57 -14.41 16.87
CA GLY A 211 -16.13 -14.35 16.72
C GLY A 211 -15.37 -14.92 17.91
N TYR A 212 -14.12 -14.51 18.08
CA TYR A 212 -13.30 -14.83 19.24
C TYR A 212 -12.69 -13.55 19.83
N THR A 213 -12.25 -13.64 21.08
CA THR A 213 -11.73 -12.52 21.86
C THR A 213 -10.23 -12.65 22.10
N ILE A 214 -9.62 -11.62 22.67
CA ILE A 214 -8.22 -11.66 23.09
C ILE A 214 -7.97 -12.74 24.15
N GLU A 215 -8.96 -13.06 25.00
CA GLU A 215 -8.87 -14.15 25.98
C GLU A 215 -8.76 -15.52 25.30
N ASP A 216 -9.50 -15.74 24.19
CA ASP A 216 -9.38 -16.96 23.39
C ASP A 216 -7.96 -17.07 22.77
N THR A 217 -7.41 -15.96 22.32
CA THR A 217 -6.04 -15.90 21.77
C THR A 217 -4.99 -16.17 22.86
N ILE A 218 -5.18 -15.65 24.06
CA ILE A 218 -4.32 -15.95 25.22
C ILE A 218 -4.41 -17.44 25.60
N GLU A 219 -5.62 -18.03 25.61
CA GLU A 219 -5.81 -19.46 25.86
C GLU A 219 -5.07 -20.30 24.82
N PHE A 220 -5.26 -19.99 23.54
CA PHE A 220 -4.54 -20.66 22.45
C PHE A 220 -3.02 -20.54 22.61
N ALA A 221 -2.50 -19.33 22.84
CA ALA A 221 -1.07 -19.11 22.98
C ALA A 221 -0.46 -19.97 24.11
N LYS A 222 -1.14 -20.02 25.27
CA LYS A 222 -0.70 -20.87 26.38
C LYS A 222 -0.70 -22.37 26.05
N LEU A 223 -1.68 -22.84 25.27
CA LEU A 223 -1.76 -24.24 24.83
C LEU A 223 -0.65 -24.58 23.81
N ALA A 224 -0.14 -23.59 23.10
CA ALA A 224 0.83 -23.74 22.01
C ALA A 224 2.29 -23.46 22.40
N GLU A 225 2.57 -23.05 23.65
CA GLU A 225 3.93 -22.61 24.09
C GLU A 225 5.05 -23.62 23.80
N ASP A 226 4.76 -24.92 23.83
CA ASP A 226 5.77 -25.96 23.59
C ASP A 226 6.07 -26.17 22.08
N VAL A 227 5.24 -25.63 21.18
CA VAL A 227 5.29 -25.94 19.76
C VAL A 227 5.28 -24.73 18.83
N VAL A 228 5.00 -23.53 19.35
CA VAL A 228 5.02 -22.26 18.62
C VAL A 228 6.09 -21.35 19.21
N ASP A 229 7.03 -20.90 18.39
CA ASP A 229 8.10 -20.00 18.82
C ASP A 229 7.68 -18.52 18.73
N ILE A 230 6.89 -18.16 17.70
CA ILE A 230 6.50 -16.77 17.39
C ILE A 230 5.00 -16.69 17.12
N ILE A 231 4.35 -15.71 17.71
CA ILE A 231 2.98 -15.32 17.36
C ILE A 231 2.98 -13.94 16.70
N GLN A 232 2.71 -13.92 15.41
CA GLN A 232 2.54 -12.69 14.66
C GLN A 232 1.11 -12.18 14.86
N LEU A 233 1.01 -11.05 15.53
CA LEU A 233 -0.26 -10.42 15.89
C LEU A 233 -0.67 -9.43 14.81
N ARG A 234 -1.87 -9.63 14.31
CA ARG A 234 -2.44 -8.86 13.21
C ARG A 234 -3.91 -8.59 13.46
N GLU A 235 -4.49 -7.78 12.62
CA GLU A 235 -5.93 -7.64 12.50
C GLU A 235 -6.42 -8.46 11.32
N LYS A 236 -7.63 -8.98 11.43
CA LYS A 236 -8.27 -9.66 10.31
C LYS A 236 -8.65 -8.67 9.23
N ASP A 237 -9.14 -7.51 9.64
CA ASP A 237 -9.45 -6.45 8.70
C ASP A 237 -8.17 -6.01 7.97
N MET A 238 -8.18 -6.15 6.65
CA MET A 238 -7.06 -5.72 5.81
C MET A 238 -6.77 -4.22 5.97
N CYS A 239 -7.76 -3.42 6.30
CA CYS A 239 -7.61 -1.99 6.51
C CYS A 239 -6.75 -1.71 7.74
N ILE A 240 -6.86 -2.54 8.77
CA ILE A 240 -6.09 -2.42 10.00
C ILE A 240 -4.72 -3.09 9.85
N SER A 241 -4.66 -4.27 9.25
CA SER A 241 -3.38 -4.95 8.97
C SER A 241 -2.50 -4.20 7.97
N HIS A 242 -3.11 -3.40 7.09
CA HIS A 242 -2.41 -2.61 6.07
C HIS A 242 -2.80 -1.13 6.19
N PRO A 243 -2.46 -0.47 7.31
CA PRO A 243 -2.90 0.88 7.60
C PRO A 243 -2.52 1.88 6.49
N THR A 244 -3.39 2.84 6.30
CA THR A 244 -3.19 3.99 5.43
C THR A 244 -3.34 5.27 6.24
N GLY A 245 -2.97 6.41 5.68
CA GLY A 245 -3.21 7.70 6.33
C GLY A 245 -4.70 7.98 6.62
N TYR A 246 -5.62 7.27 5.96
CA TYR A 246 -7.07 7.40 6.18
C TYR A 246 -7.58 6.57 7.36
N THR A 247 -6.90 5.47 7.66
CA THR A 247 -7.32 4.51 8.68
C THR A 247 -6.58 4.68 10.01
N PHE A 248 -5.42 5.35 9.99
CA PHE A 248 -4.55 5.50 11.15
C PHE A 248 -4.00 6.91 11.28
N GLN A 249 -3.88 7.36 12.53
CA GLN A 249 -3.04 8.50 12.86
C GLN A 249 -1.58 8.06 12.97
N LYS A 250 -0.66 9.02 12.85
CA LYS A 250 0.77 8.77 13.03
C LYS A 250 1.03 8.26 14.45
N GLY A 251 1.79 7.17 14.54
CA GLY A 251 2.12 6.55 15.84
C GLY A 251 1.07 5.58 16.38
N GLU A 252 0.00 5.32 15.66
CA GLU A 252 -0.97 4.28 16.03
C GLU A 252 -0.52 2.90 15.56
N HIS A 253 -0.45 1.97 16.50
CA HIS A 253 -0.07 0.57 16.27
C HIS A 253 -1.07 -0.37 16.96
N PRO A 254 -2.22 -0.63 16.36
CA PRO A 254 -3.32 -1.35 17.03
C PRO A 254 -2.91 -2.74 17.52
N CYS A 255 -2.05 -3.44 16.76
CA CYS A 255 -1.64 -4.80 17.13
C CYS A 255 -0.66 -4.86 18.31
N VAL A 256 -0.09 -3.73 18.75
CA VAL A 256 0.76 -3.68 19.96
C VAL A 256 -0.05 -3.96 21.22
N GLY A 257 -1.31 -3.53 21.26
CA GLY A 257 -2.21 -3.82 22.39
C GLY A 257 -2.38 -5.32 22.64
N TYR A 258 -2.47 -6.11 21.58
CA TYR A 258 -2.55 -7.57 21.70
C TYR A 258 -1.26 -8.20 22.24
N SER A 259 -0.10 -7.69 21.81
CA SER A 259 1.20 -8.13 22.33
C SER A 259 1.31 -7.87 23.83
N ILE A 260 0.91 -6.67 24.28
CA ILE A 260 0.90 -6.32 25.71
C ILE A 260 -0.01 -7.27 26.48
N ALA A 261 -1.23 -7.52 26.00
CA ALA A 261 -2.17 -8.42 26.65
C ALA A 261 -1.64 -9.86 26.83
N LEU A 262 -0.99 -10.41 25.78
CA LEU A 262 -0.36 -11.73 25.87
C LEU A 262 0.76 -11.75 26.92
N LYS A 263 1.63 -10.74 26.92
CA LYS A 263 2.75 -10.63 27.87
C LYS A 263 2.27 -10.45 29.32
N GLU A 264 1.26 -9.62 29.55
CA GLU A 264 0.64 -9.44 30.86
C GLU A 264 -0.05 -10.72 31.37
N ALA A 265 -0.56 -11.54 30.46
CA ALA A 265 -1.12 -12.87 30.77
C ALA A 265 -0.04 -13.94 31.03
N GLY A 266 1.25 -13.60 30.88
CA GLY A 266 2.38 -14.51 31.11
C GLY A 266 2.59 -15.54 30.02
N VAL A 267 2.21 -15.23 28.77
CA VAL A 267 2.52 -16.05 27.59
C VAL A 267 4.02 -15.95 27.28
N ASN A 268 4.68 -17.08 27.04
CA ASN A 268 6.13 -17.18 26.80
C ASN A 268 6.51 -17.22 25.30
N ILE A 269 5.53 -17.27 24.39
CA ILE A 269 5.79 -17.18 22.95
C ILE A 269 6.24 -15.77 22.59
N LEU A 270 7.24 -15.64 21.70
CA LEU A 270 7.69 -14.35 21.19
C LEU A 270 6.56 -13.65 20.41
N THR A 271 6.32 -12.40 20.72
CA THR A 271 5.24 -11.63 20.09
C THR A 271 5.77 -10.70 19.00
N GLU A 272 5.13 -10.73 17.83
CA GLU A 272 5.44 -9.92 16.65
C GLU A 272 4.20 -9.16 16.18
N PRO A 273 3.88 -7.97 16.71
CA PRO A 273 2.82 -7.14 16.16
C PRO A 273 3.20 -6.59 14.78
N ILE A 274 2.22 -6.51 13.87
CA ILE A 274 2.38 -5.91 12.54
C ILE A 274 1.54 -4.64 12.40
N GLY A 275 1.85 -3.84 11.38
CA GLY A 275 1.05 -2.70 10.95
C GLY A 275 1.54 -1.36 11.49
N GLY A 276 1.79 -0.44 10.58
CA GLY A 276 2.09 0.95 10.91
C GLY A 276 3.56 1.30 11.20
N PHE A 277 4.45 0.35 11.27
CA PHE A 277 5.84 0.58 11.68
C PHE A 277 6.73 1.09 10.55
N GLN A 278 7.46 2.17 10.82
CA GLN A 278 8.51 2.70 9.96
C GLN A 278 9.54 3.57 10.70
N ASP A 279 9.19 4.14 11.85
CA ASP A 279 10.08 5.01 12.64
C ASP A 279 11.01 4.14 13.50
N PRO A 280 12.34 4.24 13.32
CA PRO A 280 13.28 3.42 14.08
C PRO A 280 13.30 3.71 15.59
N GLU A 281 13.13 4.96 15.99
CA GLU A 281 13.15 5.35 17.40
C GLU A 281 11.93 4.77 18.12
N GLU A 282 10.76 4.89 17.52
CA GLU A 282 9.52 4.31 18.02
C GLU A 282 9.59 2.77 18.12
N ILE A 283 10.13 2.10 17.08
CA ILE A 283 10.35 0.65 17.10
C ILE A 283 11.29 0.24 18.23
N ASN A 284 12.39 0.98 18.42
CA ASN A 284 13.35 0.71 19.48
C ASN A 284 12.72 0.87 20.88
N GLU A 285 11.90 1.90 21.09
CA GLU A 285 11.18 2.11 22.34
C GLU A 285 10.19 0.98 22.65
N LEU A 286 9.44 0.50 21.66
CA LEU A 286 8.49 -0.60 21.83
C LEU A 286 9.19 -1.88 22.25
N ILE A 287 10.29 -2.25 21.59
CA ILE A 287 11.08 -3.44 21.93
C ILE A 287 11.78 -3.26 23.28
N ALA A 288 12.46 -2.14 23.51
CA ALA A 288 13.21 -1.88 24.74
C ALA A 288 12.30 -1.83 25.98
N SER A 289 11.04 -1.37 25.82
CA SER A 289 10.07 -1.38 26.92
C SER A 289 9.45 -2.76 27.20
N GLY A 290 9.77 -3.78 26.41
CA GLY A 290 9.23 -5.14 26.54
C GLY A 290 7.77 -5.27 26.15
N LYS A 291 7.21 -4.30 25.42
CA LYS A 291 5.83 -4.36 24.91
C LYS A 291 5.65 -5.40 23.80
N CYS A 292 6.72 -5.69 23.08
CA CYS A 292 6.80 -6.76 22.09
C CYS A 292 8.26 -7.25 21.99
N ASP A 293 8.46 -8.41 21.37
CA ASP A 293 9.79 -9.00 21.18
C ASP A 293 10.36 -8.70 19.80
N MET A 294 9.48 -8.59 18.83
CA MET A 294 9.79 -8.39 17.41
C MET A 294 8.78 -7.42 16.81
N ILE A 295 9.09 -6.90 15.63
CA ILE A 295 8.18 -6.06 14.83
C ILE A 295 8.09 -6.60 13.42
N GLY A 296 6.86 -6.83 12.95
CA GLY A 296 6.61 -7.25 11.59
C GLY A 296 6.45 -6.04 10.64
N MET A 297 7.36 -5.90 9.69
CA MET A 297 7.39 -4.82 8.71
C MET A 297 7.49 -5.36 7.29
N ALA A 298 6.93 -4.61 6.31
CA ALA A 298 7.17 -4.85 4.89
C ALA A 298 7.38 -3.53 4.14
N ARG A 299 6.41 -2.62 4.21
CA ARG A 299 6.36 -1.41 3.37
C ARG A 299 7.51 -0.44 3.61
N ALA A 300 8.02 -0.31 4.83
CA ALA A 300 9.19 0.51 5.14
C ALA A 300 10.47 -0.03 4.46
N PHE A 301 10.62 -1.34 4.37
CA PHE A 301 11.69 -1.98 3.60
C PHE A 301 11.53 -1.77 2.10
N PHE A 302 10.30 -1.75 1.59
CA PHE A 302 10.04 -1.50 0.17
C PHE A 302 10.32 -0.05 -0.23
N SER A 303 10.06 0.90 0.66
CA SER A 303 10.38 2.31 0.40
C SER A 303 11.88 2.61 0.49
N ASN A 304 12.64 1.77 1.19
CA ASN A 304 14.08 1.97 1.44
C ASN A 304 14.88 0.69 1.16
N PRO A 305 15.61 0.63 0.04
CA PRO A 305 16.47 -0.52 -0.29
C PRO A 305 17.72 -0.64 0.59
N ASN A 306 17.96 0.29 1.48
CA ASN A 306 19.10 0.37 2.38
C ASN A 306 18.68 0.70 3.84
N TYR A 307 17.47 0.31 4.25
CA TYR A 307 16.88 0.63 5.56
C TYR A 307 17.82 0.25 6.72
N GLY A 308 18.24 -1.02 6.77
CA GLY A 308 19.11 -1.49 7.85
C GLY A 308 20.53 -0.91 7.78
N GLU A 309 21.04 -0.62 6.58
CA GLU A 309 22.34 0.03 6.42
C GLU A 309 22.31 1.45 7.00
N LEU A 310 21.29 2.22 6.71
CA LEU A 310 21.11 3.56 7.27
C LEU A 310 21.02 3.52 8.80
N LEU A 311 20.29 2.55 9.36
CA LEU A 311 20.22 2.37 10.82
C LEU A 311 21.58 2.03 11.43
N ALA A 312 22.31 1.09 10.84
CA ALA A 312 23.63 0.68 11.32
C ALA A 312 24.64 1.84 11.31
N GLN A 313 24.46 2.80 10.42
CA GLN A 313 25.28 4.02 10.31
C GLN A 313 24.78 5.18 11.19
N GLY A 314 23.66 5.02 11.92
CA GLY A 314 23.06 6.10 12.72
C GLY A 314 22.41 7.19 11.86
N ARG A 315 21.98 6.87 10.63
CA ARG A 315 21.41 7.77 9.63
C ARG A 315 19.91 7.50 9.42
N GLY A 316 19.20 7.21 10.50
CA GLY A 316 17.77 6.88 10.45
C GLY A 316 16.90 8.00 9.86
N GLU A 317 17.31 9.27 10.01
CA GLU A 317 16.64 10.44 9.43
C GLU A 317 16.65 10.48 7.89
N GLU A 318 17.55 9.74 7.23
CA GLU A 318 17.61 9.63 5.77
C GLU A 318 16.62 8.60 5.22
N ILE A 319 15.99 7.80 6.06
CA ILE A 319 14.97 6.82 5.66
C ILE A 319 13.79 7.56 4.99
N THR A 320 13.51 7.18 3.75
CA THR A 320 12.37 7.73 2.99
C THR A 320 11.04 7.27 3.61
N PRO A 321 10.15 8.16 4.04
CA PRO A 321 8.87 7.77 4.60
C PRO A 321 8.01 7.01 3.61
N CYS A 322 7.41 5.90 4.04
CA CYS A 322 6.39 5.20 3.29
C CYS A 322 5.11 6.07 3.22
N LEU A 323 4.48 6.15 2.04
CA LEU A 323 3.21 6.88 1.87
C LEU A 323 1.99 6.13 2.39
N TRP A 324 2.13 4.91 2.86
CA TRP A 324 1.01 4.07 3.29
C TRP A 324 -0.08 3.92 2.21
N CYS A 325 0.29 4.06 0.94
CA CYS A 325 -0.62 4.07 -0.21
C CYS A 325 -0.99 2.69 -0.75
N ASN A 326 -0.45 1.62 -0.17
CA ASN A 326 -0.65 0.21 -0.55
C ASN A 326 -0.41 -0.14 -2.03
N LYS A 327 0.25 0.72 -2.82
CA LYS A 327 0.59 0.43 -4.23
C LYS A 327 1.49 -0.79 -4.39
N CYS A 328 2.36 -1.07 -3.44
CA CYS A 328 3.18 -2.28 -3.42
C CYS A 328 2.39 -3.57 -3.16
N HIS A 329 1.21 -3.47 -2.59
CA HIS A 329 0.25 -4.57 -2.39
C HIS A 329 -0.65 -4.81 -3.62
N GLY A 330 -0.68 -3.99 -4.47
CA GLY A 330 -1.35 -3.34 -5.59
C GLY A 330 -2.21 -4.10 -6.52
N THR A 331 -2.21 -5.37 -6.71
CA THR A 331 -2.98 -5.96 -7.82
C THR A 331 -4.05 -6.94 -7.39
N ILE A 332 -3.95 -7.47 -6.19
CA ILE A 332 -4.89 -8.47 -5.69
C ILE A 332 -6.32 -7.91 -5.55
N LEU A 333 -6.45 -6.59 -5.36
CA LEU A 333 -7.74 -5.92 -5.13
C LEU A 333 -8.17 -4.96 -6.25
N ALA A 334 -7.46 -4.90 -7.37
CA ALA A 334 -7.80 -4.03 -8.48
C ALA A 334 -8.69 -4.76 -9.50
N ASP A 335 -9.86 -4.23 -9.80
CA ASP A 335 -10.74 -4.75 -10.87
C ASP A 335 -10.10 -4.64 -12.26
N LYS A 336 -9.07 -3.84 -12.39
CA LYS A 336 -8.24 -3.74 -13.60
C LYS A 336 -6.79 -3.83 -13.16
N PRO A 337 -6.06 -4.86 -13.58
CA PRO A 337 -4.62 -4.92 -13.31
C PRO A 337 -3.97 -3.66 -13.90
N ASP A 338 -3.33 -2.87 -13.06
CA ASP A 338 -2.44 -1.81 -13.52
C ASP A 338 -1.25 -2.53 -14.18
N PRO A 339 -1.09 -2.48 -15.51
CA PRO A 339 0.01 -3.16 -16.20
C PRO A 339 1.39 -2.66 -15.74
N TRP A 340 1.43 -1.61 -14.94
CA TRP A 340 2.64 -0.99 -14.43
C TRP A 340 3.04 -1.44 -13.03
N LEU A 341 2.36 -2.47 -12.47
CA LEU A 341 2.94 -3.29 -11.40
C LEU A 341 2.86 -2.73 -9.98
N SER A 342 2.84 -3.67 -9.06
CA SER A 342 3.12 -3.55 -7.64
C SER A 342 4.50 -2.94 -7.41
N VAL A 343 4.63 -1.64 -7.53
CA VAL A 343 5.89 -0.93 -7.31
C VAL A 343 5.68 0.17 -6.29
N CYS A 344 6.73 0.47 -5.53
CA CYS A 344 6.66 1.49 -4.51
C CYS A 344 6.47 2.88 -5.13
N SER A 345 5.60 3.70 -4.50
CA SER A 345 5.35 5.07 -4.97
C SER A 345 6.54 6.00 -4.75
N VAL A 346 7.35 5.78 -3.72
CA VAL A 346 8.48 6.64 -3.36
C VAL A 346 9.84 6.05 -3.71
N ASN A 347 9.93 4.72 -3.87
CA ASN A 347 11.14 4.04 -4.28
C ASN A 347 11.05 3.61 -5.75
N PRO A 348 11.56 4.38 -6.71
CA PRO A 348 11.50 4.02 -8.13
C PRO A 348 12.42 2.84 -8.49
N ARG A 349 13.28 2.40 -7.57
CA ARG A 349 14.21 1.28 -7.75
C ARG A 349 13.60 -0.06 -7.39
N PHE A 350 12.49 -0.05 -6.64
CA PHE A 350 11.81 -1.26 -6.16
C PHE A 350 11.52 -2.25 -7.29
N GLY A 351 11.97 -3.48 -7.12
CA GLY A 351 11.78 -4.59 -8.06
C GLY A 351 12.72 -4.61 -9.27
N ILE A 352 13.58 -3.60 -9.42
CA ILE A 352 14.61 -3.56 -10.47
C ILE A 352 16.02 -3.43 -9.91
N GLU A 353 16.20 -3.63 -8.61
CA GLU A 353 17.46 -3.49 -7.90
C GLU A 353 18.58 -4.30 -8.56
N HIS A 354 18.29 -5.54 -8.97
CA HIS A 354 19.23 -6.45 -9.64
C HIS A 354 19.72 -5.94 -11.00
N LYS A 355 19.01 -4.99 -11.62
CA LYS A 355 19.38 -4.37 -12.90
C LYS A 355 20.05 -3.00 -12.74
N LEU A 356 20.00 -2.41 -11.56
CA LEU A 356 20.40 -1.01 -11.36
C LEU A 356 21.85 -0.76 -11.71
N HIS A 357 22.77 -1.68 -11.38
CA HIS A 357 24.18 -1.56 -11.73
C HIS A 357 24.43 -1.50 -13.25
N ARG A 358 23.48 -2.00 -14.06
CA ARG A 358 23.52 -1.93 -15.53
C ARG A 358 22.77 -0.71 -16.09
N LEU A 359 21.76 -0.23 -15.33
CA LEU A 359 20.87 0.85 -15.77
C LEU A 359 21.34 2.23 -15.34
N LEU A 360 21.91 2.32 -14.13
CA LEU A 360 22.43 3.58 -13.62
C LEU A 360 23.83 3.82 -14.16
N LYS A 361 24.01 4.97 -14.81
CA LYS A 361 25.32 5.43 -15.22
C LYS A 361 26.04 6.03 -14.01
N ASN A 362 27.33 5.75 -13.89
CA ASN A 362 28.16 6.52 -12.99
C ASN A 362 28.35 7.92 -13.60
N SER A 363 28.16 8.95 -12.80
CA SER A 363 28.43 10.31 -13.24
C SER A 363 29.91 10.43 -13.71
N THR A 364 30.11 10.99 -14.90
CA THR A 364 31.43 11.21 -15.47
C THR A 364 32.06 12.52 -15.03
N GLY A 365 31.46 13.23 -14.10
CA GLY A 365 31.89 14.51 -13.56
C GLY A 365 30.75 15.30 -12.95
N SER A 366 31.04 16.36 -12.21
CA SER A 366 30.05 17.26 -11.66
C SER A 366 29.54 18.22 -12.73
N LYS A 367 28.20 18.30 -12.83
CA LYS A 367 27.50 19.26 -13.72
C LYS A 367 26.77 20.31 -12.91
N ARG A 368 26.53 21.47 -13.50
CA ARG A 368 25.61 22.48 -12.97
C ARG A 368 24.22 22.21 -13.50
N VAL A 369 23.30 21.88 -12.60
CA VAL A 369 21.92 21.45 -12.94
C VAL A 369 20.94 22.48 -12.39
N ALA A 370 20.09 23.04 -13.26
CA ALA A 370 18.94 23.85 -12.85
C ALA A 370 17.66 23.01 -12.88
N ILE A 371 16.90 23.04 -11.79
CA ILE A 371 15.59 22.42 -11.68
C ILE A 371 14.53 23.53 -11.63
N ILE A 372 13.55 23.49 -12.54
CA ILE A 372 12.47 24.48 -12.61
C ILE A 372 11.18 23.87 -12.10
N GLY A 373 10.81 24.23 -10.87
CA GLY A 373 9.63 23.73 -10.15
C GLY A 373 9.99 22.89 -8.92
N GLY A 374 9.50 23.32 -7.75
CA GLY A 374 9.74 22.72 -6.44
C GLY A 374 8.61 21.77 -5.98
N GLY A 375 7.90 21.12 -6.93
CA GLY A 375 7.00 20.03 -6.63
C GLY A 375 7.75 18.73 -6.28
N PRO A 376 7.03 17.62 -5.92
CA PRO A 376 7.68 16.39 -5.47
C PRO A 376 8.64 15.81 -6.51
N VAL A 377 8.34 15.92 -7.79
CA VAL A 377 9.22 15.41 -8.86
C VAL A 377 10.46 16.29 -9.01
N GLY A 378 10.31 17.62 -8.94
CA GLY A 378 11.45 18.53 -8.99
C GLY A 378 12.39 18.36 -7.79
N MET A 379 11.84 18.25 -6.58
CA MET A 379 12.62 17.96 -5.37
C MET A 379 13.34 16.61 -5.48
N ARG A 380 12.67 15.56 -5.98
CA ARG A 380 13.28 14.26 -6.21
C ARG A 380 14.40 14.30 -7.24
N CYS A 381 14.22 15.03 -8.36
CA CYS A 381 15.30 15.26 -9.34
C CYS A 381 16.49 15.95 -8.70
N ALA A 382 16.25 16.97 -7.87
CA ALA A 382 17.30 17.70 -7.18
C ALA A 382 18.09 16.79 -6.21
N ILE A 383 17.38 16.00 -5.39
CA ILE A 383 17.98 15.03 -4.46
C ILE A 383 18.86 14.04 -5.24
N MET A 384 18.30 13.38 -6.25
CA MET A 384 19.03 12.34 -7.00
C MET A 384 20.23 12.91 -7.76
N ALA A 385 20.12 14.11 -8.33
CA ALA A 385 21.23 14.75 -9.01
C ALA A 385 22.36 15.16 -8.03
N ALA A 386 21.99 15.66 -6.85
CA ALA A 386 22.95 15.99 -5.80
C ALA A 386 23.65 14.73 -5.23
N GLU A 387 22.91 13.64 -5.04
CA GLU A 387 23.47 12.33 -4.64
C GLU A 387 24.47 11.77 -5.68
N GLN A 388 24.31 12.12 -6.96
CA GLN A 388 25.28 11.79 -8.02
C GLN A 388 26.48 12.75 -8.09
N GLY A 389 26.56 13.76 -7.20
CA GLY A 389 27.67 14.70 -7.11
C GLY A 389 27.56 15.92 -8.03
N HIS A 390 26.36 16.19 -8.55
CA HIS A 390 26.11 17.40 -9.34
C HIS A 390 25.87 18.63 -8.44
N ASN A 391 26.12 19.83 -8.97
CA ASN A 391 25.83 21.11 -8.33
C ASN A 391 24.41 21.54 -8.75
N VAL A 392 23.44 21.50 -7.82
CA VAL A 392 22.02 21.64 -8.12
C VAL A 392 21.46 22.95 -7.59
N THR A 393 20.76 23.69 -8.46
CA THR A 393 19.94 24.85 -8.10
C THR A 393 18.49 24.60 -8.48
N LEU A 394 17.58 24.77 -7.52
CA LEU A 394 16.14 24.62 -7.73
C LEU A 394 15.44 25.98 -7.64
N TYR A 395 14.61 26.27 -8.63
CA TYR A 395 13.77 27.47 -8.70
C TYR A 395 12.29 27.11 -8.51
N GLU A 396 11.63 27.76 -7.57
CA GLU A 396 10.19 27.59 -7.31
C GLU A 396 9.49 28.95 -7.34
N LYS A 397 8.45 29.07 -8.17
CA LYS A 397 7.72 30.31 -8.38
C LYS A 397 6.91 30.78 -7.16
N THR A 398 6.54 29.86 -6.29
CA THR A 398 5.82 30.17 -5.05
C THR A 398 6.77 30.36 -3.87
N GLY A 399 6.25 30.83 -2.74
CA GLY A 399 7.01 30.97 -1.50
C GLY A 399 7.21 29.65 -0.72
N TYR A 400 6.83 28.49 -1.28
CA TYR A 400 6.89 27.20 -0.59
C TYR A 400 7.19 26.06 -1.55
N LEU A 401 7.82 25.01 -1.03
CA LEU A 401 8.08 23.76 -1.74
C LEU A 401 6.92 22.76 -1.53
N GLY A 402 6.81 21.81 -2.45
CA GLY A 402 5.87 20.71 -2.38
C GLY A 402 4.86 20.66 -3.53
N GLY A 403 4.73 21.74 -4.30
CA GLY A 403 3.78 21.78 -5.42
C GLY A 403 2.38 21.33 -5.02
N GLN A 404 1.81 20.34 -5.71
CA GLN A 404 0.48 19.81 -5.36
C GLN A 404 0.44 19.09 -3.99
N LEU A 405 1.57 18.63 -3.45
CA LEU A 405 1.60 18.06 -2.10
C LEU A 405 1.46 19.10 -0.99
N TYR A 406 1.46 20.39 -1.33
CA TYR A 406 1.15 21.44 -0.35
C TYR A 406 -0.22 21.21 0.30
N HIS A 407 -1.17 20.67 -0.45
CA HIS A 407 -2.50 20.33 0.05
C HIS A 407 -2.48 19.32 1.21
N ALA A 408 -1.43 18.52 1.32
CA ALA A 408 -1.28 17.57 2.42
C ALA A 408 -1.13 18.25 3.80
N GLU A 409 -0.86 19.54 3.84
CA GLU A 409 -0.86 20.31 5.10
C GLU A 409 -2.26 20.47 5.68
N SER A 410 -3.27 20.57 4.82
CA SER A 410 -4.66 20.83 5.23
C SER A 410 -5.41 19.55 5.63
N TYR A 411 -5.11 18.41 5.01
CA TYR A 411 -5.80 17.15 5.31
C TYR A 411 -5.15 16.40 6.48
N SER A 412 -5.91 16.11 7.54
CA SER A 412 -5.42 15.29 8.66
C SER A 412 -4.96 13.90 8.21
N PHE A 413 -5.71 13.27 7.33
CA PHE A 413 -5.44 11.91 6.81
C PHE A 413 -4.34 11.85 5.75
N LYS A 414 -3.83 12.99 5.28
CA LYS A 414 -2.68 13.05 4.34
C LYS A 414 -1.33 13.23 5.03
N TRP A 415 -1.25 12.95 6.32
CA TRP A 415 0.00 13.03 7.07
C TRP A 415 1.18 12.25 6.42
N PRO A 416 0.99 11.09 5.73
CA PRO A 416 2.12 10.42 5.08
C PRO A 416 2.70 11.23 3.91
N LEU A 417 1.84 11.93 3.17
CA LEU A 417 2.29 12.83 2.07
C LEU A 417 3.00 14.05 2.62
N ARG A 418 2.53 14.59 3.74
CA ARG A 418 3.16 15.71 4.45
C ARG A 418 4.55 15.31 4.97
N ASP A 419 4.67 14.14 5.60
CA ASP A 419 5.94 13.61 6.08
C ASP A 419 6.93 13.40 4.93
N PHE A 420 6.49 12.82 3.82
CA PHE A 420 7.31 12.62 2.62
C PHE A 420 7.78 13.96 2.02
N LYS A 421 6.88 14.91 1.85
CA LYS A 421 7.22 16.26 1.38
C LYS A 421 8.27 16.94 2.28
N ASN A 422 8.08 16.84 3.60
CA ASN A 422 9.01 17.45 4.56
C ASN A 422 10.36 16.73 4.57
N TRP A 423 10.36 15.40 4.37
CA TRP A 423 11.59 14.64 4.19
C TRP A 423 12.35 15.09 2.92
N GLU A 424 11.67 15.25 1.78
CA GLU A 424 12.33 15.75 0.56
C GLU A 424 12.94 17.16 0.76
N LYS A 425 12.24 18.05 1.46
CA LYS A 425 12.75 19.40 1.79
C LYS A 425 14.04 19.30 2.62
N ARG A 426 14.01 18.54 3.70
CA ARG A 426 15.18 18.34 4.57
C ARG A 426 16.33 17.70 3.81
N ARG A 427 16.04 16.67 3.00
CA ARG A 427 17.07 15.96 2.25
C ARG A 427 17.79 16.86 1.24
N MET A 428 17.09 17.78 0.59
CA MET A 428 17.73 18.78 -0.28
C MET A 428 18.67 19.72 0.50
N GLU A 429 18.28 20.15 1.70
CA GLU A 429 19.13 20.96 2.59
C GLU A 429 20.42 20.22 2.96
N GLU A 430 20.33 18.98 3.41
CA GLU A 430 21.45 18.09 3.77
C GLU A 430 22.44 17.89 2.60
N LEU A 431 21.90 17.79 1.39
CA LEU A 431 22.70 17.61 0.16
C LEU A 431 23.25 18.92 -0.42
N GLY A 432 22.96 20.06 0.21
CA GLY A 432 23.46 21.37 -0.23
C GLY A 432 22.81 21.89 -1.51
N VAL A 433 21.58 21.49 -1.82
CA VAL A 433 20.83 22.02 -2.97
C VAL A 433 20.51 23.50 -2.73
N THR A 434 20.88 24.36 -3.67
CA THR A 434 20.52 25.79 -3.61
C THR A 434 19.06 25.96 -4.04
N VAL A 435 18.22 26.56 -3.17
CA VAL A 435 16.79 26.75 -3.44
C VAL A 435 16.44 28.22 -3.52
N HIS A 436 15.80 28.63 -4.61
CA HIS A 436 15.25 29.96 -4.82
C HIS A 436 13.71 29.89 -4.84
N LEU A 437 13.09 30.38 -3.75
CA LEU A 437 11.62 30.55 -3.66
C LEU A 437 11.20 31.89 -4.25
N ASN A 438 9.88 32.03 -4.57
CA ASN A 438 9.33 33.18 -5.27
C ASN A 438 10.11 33.54 -6.54
N SER A 439 10.64 32.54 -7.23
CA SER A 439 11.54 32.68 -8.35
C SER A 439 11.10 31.82 -9.53
N ALA A 440 10.72 32.46 -10.61
CA ALA A 440 10.55 31.84 -11.91
C ALA A 440 11.51 32.57 -12.85
N PRO A 441 12.74 32.03 -13.07
CA PRO A 441 13.78 32.75 -13.83
C PRO A 441 13.30 33.00 -15.26
N ASP A 442 13.64 34.18 -15.79
CA ASP A 442 13.48 34.44 -17.21
C ASP A 442 14.40 33.50 -18.01
N PRO A 443 13.91 32.84 -19.07
CA PRO A 443 14.72 31.88 -19.83
C PRO A 443 16.02 32.48 -20.38
N GLU A 444 16.04 33.74 -20.85
CA GLU A 444 17.25 34.36 -21.36
C GLU A 444 18.25 34.66 -20.24
N ALA A 445 17.76 35.04 -19.06
CA ALA A 445 18.62 35.21 -17.89
C ALA A 445 19.21 33.87 -17.44
N LEU A 446 18.41 32.82 -17.38
CA LEU A 446 18.85 31.46 -16.99
C LEU A 446 19.92 30.93 -17.98
N LYS A 447 19.74 31.16 -19.28
CA LYS A 447 20.70 30.79 -20.31
C LYS A 447 22.06 31.46 -20.10
N GLY A 448 22.06 32.71 -19.64
CA GLY A 448 23.26 33.45 -19.28
C GLY A 448 24.02 32.92 -18.07
N GLU A 449 23.39 32.13 -17.21
CA GLU A 449 24.02 31.55 -16.01
C GLU A 449 24.91 30.32 -16.29
N GLY A 450 24.81 29.73 -17.49
CA GLY A 450 25.70 28.66 -17.95
C GLY A 450 25.49 27.33 -17.23
N TYR A 451 24.26 26.89 -17.08
CA TYR A 451 23.94 25.54 -16.62
C TYR A 451 24.23 24.52 -17.73
N ASP A 452 24.74 23.34 -17.34
CA ASP A 452 24.95 22.22 -18.26
C ASP A 452 23.65 21.51 -18.58
N VAL A 453 22.73 21.50 -17.61
CA VAL A 453 21.44 20.79 -17.67
C VAL A 453 20.32 21.64 -17.08
N VAL A 454 19.18 21.66 -17.76
CA VAL A 454 17.91 22.17 -17.22
C VAL A 454 16.87 21.06 -17.18
N ILE A 455 16.29 20.82 -16.02
CA ILE A 455 15.16 19.92 -15.84
C ILE A 455 13.91 20.73 -15.48
N ALA A 456 12.95 20.80 -16.41
CA ALA A 456 11.67 21.44 -16.16
C ALA A 456 10.71 20.45 -15.50
N ALA A 457 10.28 20.78 -14.27
CA ALA A 457 9.32 20.04 -13.46
C ALA A 457 8.14 20.95 -13.05
N THR A 458 7.62 21.71 -14.02
CA THR A 458 6.61 22.76 -13.85
C THR A 458 5.20 22.23 -13.48
N GLY A 459 5.01 20.91 -13.53
CA GLY A 459 3.80 20.25 -13.06
C GLY A 459 2.57 20.42 -13.95
N ALA A 460 1.40 20.44 -13.33
CA ALA A 460 0.10 20.55 -13.99
C ALA A 460 -0.73 21.69 -13.40
N GLN A 461 -1.83 22.01 -14.09
CA GLN A 461 -2.84 22.96 -13.63
C GLN A 461 -4.21 22.29 -13.56
N ALA A 462 -5.07 22.78 -12.67
CA ALA A 462 -6.46 22.33 -12.59
C ALA A 462 -7.18 22.52 -13.92
N ASN A 463 -7.94 21.52 -14.31
CA ASN A 463 -8.69 21.54 -15.56
C ASN A 463 -10.09 22.06 -15.34
N LEU A 464 -10.51 23.02 -16.16
CA LEU A 464 -11.90 23.46 -16.27
C LEU A 464 -12.48 22.90 -17.57
N PRO A 465 -13.31 21.84 -17.53
CA PRO A 465 -13.78 21.13 -18.72
C PRO A 465 -14.56 22.08 -19.65
N ARG A 466 -14.21 22.09 -20.93
CA ARG A 466 -14.88 22.92 -21.94
C ARG A 466 -16.33 22.49 -22.19
N SER A 467 -16.70 21.29 -21.82
CA SER A 467 -18.06 20.75 -21.92
C SER A 467 -19.03 21.36 -20.91
N ILE A 468 -18.53 22.04 -19.87
CA ILE A 468 -19.35 22.70 -18.86
C ILE A 468 -19.35 24.19 -19.16
N GLN A 469 -20.54 24.75 -19.37
CA GLN A 469 -20.71 26.17 -19.64
C GLN A 469 -20.61 27.00 -18.36
N GLY A 470 -20.21 28.28 -18.47
CA GLY A 470 -20.17 29.22 -17.34
C GLY A 470 -18.93 29.08 -16.42
N LEU A 471 -17.94 28.24 -16.77
CA LEU A 471 -16.74 28.09 -15.96
C LEU A 471 -15.69 29.19 -16.24
N ARG A 472 -15.82 29.93 -17.35
CA ARG A 472 -14.89 30.97 -17.78
C ARG A 472 -15.61 32.19 -18.31
N ASP A 473 -14.99 33.37 -18.15
CA ASP A 473 -15.41 34.59 -18.78
C ASP A 473 -15.02 34.64 -20.27
N GLU A 474 -15.41 35.74 -20.95
CA GLU A 474 -15.12 35.98 -22.38
C GLU A 474 -13.58 36.06 -22.66
N ASN A 475 -12.80 36.38 -21.64
CA ASN A 475 -11.32 36.44 -21.71
C ASN A 475 -10.66 35.12 -21.37
N GLY A 476 -11.41 34.07 -21.00
CA GLY A 476 -10.93 32.77 -20.62
C GLY A 476 -10.51 32.64 -19.15
N ASN A 477 -10.74 33.65 -18.31
CA ASN A 477 -10.46 33.57 -16.87
C ASN A 477 -11.47 32.68 -16.16
N ALA A 478 -11.03 31.98 -15.11
CA ALA A 478 -11.91 31.14 -14.31
C ALA A 478 -12.94 31.99 -13.52
N LEU A 479 -14.21 31.60 -13.62
CA LEU A 479 -15.32 32.17 -12.86
C LEU A 479 -15.69 31.33 -11.65
N VAL A 480 -15.09 30.14 -11.50
CA VAL A 480 -15.37 29.15 -10.46
C VAL A 480 -14.07 28.75 -9.77
N ARG A 481 -14.19 28.25 -8.55
CA ARG A 481 -13.06 27.66 -7.81
C ARG A 481 -12.82 26.23 -8.29
N THR A 482 -11.56 25.80 -8.23
CA THR A 482 -11.16 24.39 -8.37
C THR A 482 -10.79 23.82 -7.01
N CYS A 483 -10.66 22.48 -6.93
CA CYS A 483 -10.20 21.84 -5.71
C CYS A 483 -8.81 22.34 -5.23
N HIS A 484 -8.03 22.98 -6.09
CA HIS A 484 -6.71 23.54 -5.73
C HIS A 484 -6.80 24.93 -5.09
N ASP A 485 -7.95 25.60 -5.15
CA ASP A 485 -8.10 26.98 -4.71
C ASP A 485 -8.63 27.12 -3.29
N ILE A 486 -9.00 26.01 -2.65
CA ILE A 486 -9.74 26.03 -1.37
C ILE A 486 -8.88 25.74 -0.14
N PHE A 487 -7.69 25.15 -0.31
CA PHE A 487 -6.87 24.71 0.80
C PHE A 487 -6.32 25.89 1.60
N GLY A 488 -6.57 25.88 2.91
CA GLY A 488 -6.29 27.00 3.80
C GLY A 488 -7.19 28.21 3.58
N ARG A 489 -8.23 28.08 2.76
CA ARG A 489 -9.23 29.10 2.46
C ARG A 489 -10.67 28.56 2.59
N GLU A 490 -10.83 27.40 3.25
CA GLU A 490 -12.13 26.77 3.49
C GLU A 490 -13.09 27.68 4.27
N SER A 491 -12.57 28.53 5.15
CA SER A 491 -13.37 29.51 5.89
C SER A 491 -14.00 30.60 5.00
N GLU A 492 -13.57 30.74 3.76
CA GLU A 492 -14.17 31.65 2.78
C GLU A 492 -15.39 31.05 2.08
N LEU A 493 -15.62 29.73 2.26
CA LEU A 493 -16.75 29.02 1.66
C LEU A 493 -17.99 29.12 2.55
N GLY A 494 -19.15 29.15 1.92
CA GLY A 494 -20.42 29.08 2.61
C GLY A 494 -20.74 27.70 3.16
N LYS A 495 -21.90 27.54 3.76
CA LYS A 495 -22.31 26.31 4.44
C LYS A 495 -22.52 25.14 3.50
N HIS A 496 -23.20 25.36 2.39
CA HIS A 496 -23.50 24.34 1.40
C HIS A 496 -22.59 24.49 0.17
N VAL A 497 -21.83 23.45 -0.15
CA VAL A 497 -20.86 23.40 -1.24
C VAL A 497 -21.22 22.29 -2.23
N VAL A 498 -21.26 22.61 -3.52
CA VAL A 498 -21.42 21.62 -4.59
C VAL A 498 -20.07 21.34 -5.25
N ILE A 499 -19.67 20.06 -5.33
CA ILE A 499 -18.45 19.61 -6.00
C ILE A 499 -18.83 18.87 -7.29
N CYS A 500 -18.34 19.35 -8.43
CA CYS A 500 -18.53 18.72 -9.73
C CYS A 500 -17.31 17.85 -10.07
N GLY A 501 -17.47 16.52 -9.92
CA GLY A 501 -16.44 15.51 -10.18
C GLY A 501 -16.07 14.72 -8.92
N ALA A 502 -16.36 13.41 -8.94
CA ALA A 502 -16.14 12.48 -7.83
C ALA A 502 -15.00 11.48 -8.13
N SER A 503 -13.91 11.96 -8.71
CA SER A 503 -12.62 11.27 -8.69
C SER A 503 -12.01 11.32 -7.28
N GLU A 504 -10.90 10.63 -7.07
CA GLU A 504 -10.18 10.60 -5.78
C GLU A 504 -10.01 12.01 -5.16
N THR A 505 -9.56 12.99 -5.95
CA THR A 505 -9.43 14.38 -5.48
C THR A 505 -10.77 15.01 -5.08
N GLY A 506 -11.86 14.75 -5.82
CA GLY A 506 -13.18 15.27 -5.49
C GLY A 506 -13.73 14.71 -4.19
N ILE A 507 -13.54 13.40 -3.97
CA ILE A 507 -13.96 12.73 -2.73
C ILE A 507 -13.14 13.25 -1.54
N GLU A 508 -11.82 13.32 -1.67
CA GLU A 508 -10.93 13.86 -0.64
C GLU A 508 -11.31 15.31 -0.28
N THR A 509 -11.59 16.13 -1.29
CA THR A 509 -12.04 17.51 -1.09
C THR A 509 -13.37 17.55 -0.34
N ALA A 510 -14.33 16.69 -0.70
CA ALA A 510 -15.61 16.58 -0.02
C ALA A 510 -15.46 16.19 1.45
N MET A 511 -14.63 15.17 1.74
CA MET A 511 -14.34 14.75 3.11
C MET A 511 -13.67 15.88 3.92
N TYR A 512 -12.71 16.58 3.33
CA TYR A 512 -12.03 17.70 3.97
C TYR A 512 -13.01 18.82 4.36
N LEU A 513 -13.88 19.21 3.43
CA LEU A 513 -14.89 20.23 3.70
C LEU A 513 -15.91 19.79 4.75
N ALA A 514 -16.35 18.53 4.70
CA ALA A 514 -17.24 17.98 5.72
C ALA A 514 -16.60 17.98 7.12
N GLN A 515 -15.31 17.64 7.23
CA GLN A 515 -14.55 17.74 8.48
C GLN A 515 -14.46 19.17 9.03
N ASN A 516 -14.51 20.16 8.14
CA ASN A 516 -14.50 21.60 8.50
C ASN A 516 -15.91 22.18 8.64
N GLY A 517 -16.95 21.33 8.68
CA GLY A 517 -18.31 21.72 9.02
C GLY A 517 -19.18 22.18 7.86
N HIS A 518 -18.77 21.95 6.61
CA HIS A 518 -19.58 22.22 5.43
C HIS A 518 -20.51 21.05 5.12
N GLU A 519 -21.65 21.36 4.50
CA GLU A 519 -22.55 20.40 3.87
C GLU A 519 -22.17 20.28 2.38
N VAL A 520 -21.86 19.07 1.91
CA VAL A 520 -21.31 18.88 0.57
C VAL A 520 -22.18 17.99 -0.28
N THR A 521 -22.49 18.46 -1.49
CA THR A 521 -23.12 17.64 -2.53
C THR A 521 -22.11 17.36 -3.64
N LEU A 522 -21.86 16.08 -3.91
CA LEU A 522 -20.89 15.60 -4.89
C LEU A 522 -21.61 15.05 -6.13
N LEU A 523 -21.29 15.58 -7.31
CA LEU A 523 -21.90 15.15 -8.58
C LEU A 523 -20.91 14.28 -9.38
N THR A 524 -21.40 13.14 -9.91
CA THR A 524 -20.57 12.27 -10.76
C THR A 524 -21.34 11.65 -11.92
N ARG A 525 -20.65 11.44 -13.04
CA ARG A 525 -21.16 10.68 -14.20
C ARG A 525 -21.17 9.17 -13.98
N GLN A 526 -20.44 8.70 -12.99
CA GLN A 526 -20.29 7.28 -12.70
C GLN A 526 -21.52 6.74 -11.97
N THR A 527 -21.68 5.43 -11.99
CA THR A 527 -22.79 4.71 -11.33
C THR A 527 -22.67 4.73 -9.80
N GLU A 528 -21.46 4.96 -9.30
CA GLU A 528 -21.16 5.03 -7.87
C GLU A 528 -20.08 6.08 -7.60
N ILE A 529 -20.07 6.61 -6.39
CA ILE A 529 -19.00 7.49 -5.90
C ILE A 529 -17.72 6.63 -5.76
N GLY A 530 -16.61 7.13 -6.32
CA GLY A 530 -15.34 6.42 -6.25
C GLY A 530 -15.13 5.32 -7.30
N HIS A 531 -16.01 5.22 -8.30
CA HIS A 531 -15.89 4.22 -9.38
C HIS A 531 -14.49 4.19 -10.03
N ASP A 532 -13.89 5.35 -10.26
CA ASP A 532 -12.57 5.50 -10.88
C ASP A 532 -11.41 5.48 -9.88
N CYS A 533 -11.70 5.34 -8.58
CA CYS A 533 -10.70 5.28 -7.53
C CYS A 533 -10.15 3.86 -7.40
N SER A 534 -8.88 3.75 -7.02
CA SER A 534 -8.31 2.46 -6.67
C SER A 534 -9.03 1.88 -5.45
N LYS A 535 -9.53 0.64 -5.54
CA LYS A 535 -10.10 -0.08 -4.39
C LYS A 535 -9.09 -0.25 -3.24
N LEU A 536 -7.82 -0.07 -3.51
CA LEU A 536 -6.75 -0.01 -2.51
C LEU A 536 -6.63 1.34 -1.82
N HIS A 537 -7.25 2.38 -2.35
CA HIS A 537 -7.42 3.64 -1.66
C HIS A 537 -8.69 3.55 -0.82
N TYR A 538 -8.53 3.29 0.45
CA TYR A 538 -9.60 3.16 1.44
C TYR A 538 -10.53 4.36 1.55
N ILE A 539 -10.21 5.45 0.89
CA ILE A 539 -11.11 6.59 0.70
C ILE A 539 -12.41 6.17 -0.01
N THR A 540 -12.29 5.27 -0.99
CA THR A 540 -13.45 4.72 -1.68
C THR A 540 -14.32 3.92 -0.72
N MET A 541 -13.68 3.14 0.15
CA MET A 541 -14.37 2.33 1.15
C MET A 541 -14.99 3.20 2.27
N ALA A 542 -14.37 4.33 2.59
CA ALA A 542 -14.93 5.29 3.54
C ALA A 542 -16.14 6.05 2.98
N TRP A 543 -16.25 6.14 1.66
CA TRP A 543 -17.35 6.83 0.98
C TRP A 543 -18.46 5.88 0.49
N VAL A 544 -18.11 4.68 0.05
CA VAL A 544 -19.06 3.70 -0.49
C VAL A 544 -19.83 3.03 0.64
N LYS A 545 -21.16 3.05 0.59
CA LYS A 545 -21.99 2.25 1.51
C LYS A 545 -21.56 0.78 1.48
N PRO A 546 -21.52 0.11 2.63
CA PRO A 546 -21.31 -1.34 2.66
C PRO A 546 -22.32 -2.00 1.72
N ASN A 547 -21.85 -2.97 0.95
CA ASN A 547 -22.70 -3.68 -0.01
C ASN A 547 -23.96 -4.22 0.66
N ASN A 548 -25.12 -4.07 -0.01
CA ASN A 548 -26.40 -4.63 0.42
C ASN A 548 -26.44 -6.18 0.42
N ASP A 549 -25.30 -6.83 0.22
CA ASP A 549 -25.15 -8.29 0.15
C ASP A 549 -25.01 -8.99 1.52
N GLY A 550 -25.15 -8.22 2.63
CA GLY A 550 -25.01 -8.76 4.00
C GLY A 550 -23.58 -9.06 4.40
N SER A 551 -22.58 -8.81 3.53
CA SER A 551 -21.17 -8.80 3.92
C SER A 551 -20.94 -7.56 4.79
N GLY A 552 -20.90 -7.78 6.09
CA GLY A 552 -20.99 -6.83 7.18
C GLY A 552 -20.42 -5.45 6.93
N LYS A 553 -20.88 -4.48 7.69
CA LYS A 553 -20.30 -3.13 7.76
C LYS A 553 -18.79 -3.29 7.86
N GLY A 554 -18.07 -3.06 6.74
CA GLY A 554 -16.61 -3.03 6.81
C GLY A 554 -16.22 -2.02 7.90
N HIS A 555 -15.13 -2.26 8.60
CA HIS A 555 -14.64 -1.36 9.65
C HIS A 555 -14.36 0.08 9.16
N MET A 556 -14.53 0.33 7.87
CA MET A 556 -14.50 1.66 7.24
C MET A 556 -15.84 2.41 7.32
N ALA A 557 -16.92 1.76 7.74
CA ALA A 557 -18.20 2.41 8.02
C ALA A 557 -18.11 3.64 8.95
N PRO A 558 -17.20 3.70 9.96
CA PRO A 558 -17.09 4.87 10.81
C PRO A 558 -16.83 6.20 10.08
N ALA A 559 -16.07 6.19 9.00
CA ALA A 559 -15.81 7.42 8.25
C ALA A 559 -17.05 7.87 7.46
N TRP A 560 -17.77 6.93 6.86
CA TRP A 560 -19.04 7.19 6.16
C TRP A 560 -20.16 7.58 7.13
N GLU A 561 -20.36 6.80 8.19
CA GLU A 561 -21.37 7.11 9.22
C GLU A 561 -21.13 8.48 9.85
N LYS A 562 -19.84 8.88 10.00
CA LYS A 562 -19.46 10.18 10.55
C LYS A 562 -19.88 11.36 9.66
N PHE A 563 -20.05 11.16 8.37
CA PHE A 563 -20.36 12.20 7.38
C PHE A 563 -21.72 11.99 6.68
N GLU A 564 -22.47 10.95 7.03
CA GLU A 564 -23.73 10.59 6.34
C GLU A 564 -24.73 11.75 6.28
N ASP A 565 -24.79 12.57 7.32
CA ASP A 565 -25.70 13.72 7.40
C ASP A 565 -25.24 14.95 6.59
N VAL A 566 -23.95 15.02 6.21
CA VAL A 566 -23.35 16.21 5.60
C VAL A 566 -22.70 15.97 4.24
N LEU A 567 -22.58 14.72 3.81
CA LEU A 567 -22.07 14.34 2.50
C LEU A 567 -23.14 13.64 1.67
N HIS A 568 -23.49 14.25 0.54
CA HIS A 568 -24.51 13.75 -0.37
C HIS A 568 -23.92 13.46 -1.74
N GLY A 569 -24.16 12.28 -2.29
CA GLY A 569 -23.71 11.88 -3.62
C GLY A 569 -24.85 11.79 -4.62
N ILE A 570 -24.72 12.45 -5.77
CA ILE A 570 -25.63 12.31 -6.90
C ILE A 570 -24.84 11.66 -8.05
N THR A 571 -25.20 10.43 -8.38
CA THR A 571 -24.54 9.61 -9.40
C THR A 571 -25.29 9.60 -10.72
N GLU A 572 -24.62 9.10 -11.78
CA GLU A 572 -25.17 8.99 -13.13
C GLU A 572 -25.66 10.33 -13.69
N VAL A 573 -25.02 11.45 -13.30
CA VAL A 573 -25.37 12.80 -13.75
C VAL A 573 -24.21 13.49 -14.44
N THR A 574 -24.52 14.33 -15.44
CA THR A 574 -23.53 15.12 -16.17
C THR A 574 -23.75 16.60 -15.90
N THR A 575 -22.77 17.27 -15.32
CA THR A 575 -22.82 18.74 -15.16
C THR A 575 -22.81 19.41 -16.52
N LYS A 576 -23.82 20.27 -16.77
CA LYS A 576 -24.02 20.99 -18.03
C LYS A 576 -23.51 22.43 -17.97
N SER A 577 -23.85 23.13 -16.90
CA SER A 577 -23.44 24.53 -16.73
C SER A 577 -23.38 24.95 -15.27
N VAL A 578 -22.65 26.03 -15.03
CA VAL A 578 -22.61 26.76 -13.75
C VAL A 578 -22.91 28.20 -14.03
N ASP A 579 -23.89 28.75 -13.33
CA ASP A 579 -24.27 30.16 -13.38
C ASP A 579 -24.25 30.72 -11.96
N GLY A 580 -23.22 31.47 -11.64
CA GLY A 580 -22.93 31.89 -10.26
C GLY A 580 -22.82 30.66 -9.34
N ASN A 581 -23.75 30.55 -8.40
CA ASN A 581 -23.81 29.46 -7.43
C ASN A 581 -24.81 28.35 -7.78
N THR A 582 -25.36 28.37 -9.00
CA THR A 582 -26.34 27.38 -9.47
C THR A 582 -25.69 26.44 -10.48
N VAL A 583 -25.74 25.16 -10.19
CA VAL A 583 -25.27 24.09 -11.08
C VAL A 583 -26.47 23.47 -11.78
N THR A 584 -26.44 23.42 -13.12
CA THR A 584 -27.36 22.62 -13.92
C THR A 584 -26.72 21.31 -14.32
N TYR A 585 -27.37 20.20 -14.08
CA TYR A 585 -26.93 18.88 -14.48
C TYR A 585 -28.05 18.08 -15.14
N VAL A 586 -27.69 17.08 -15.92
CA VAL A 586 -28.58 16.19 -16.66
C VAL A 586 -28.43 14.78 -16.11
N ASP A 587 -29.54 14.13 -15.79
CA ASP A 587 -29.56 12.74 -15.36
C ASP A 587 -29.48 11.77 -16.55
N LYS A 588 -29.47 10.47 -16.27
CA LYS A 588 -29.38 9.45 -17.32
C LYS A 588 -30.66 9.32 -18.17
N ALA A 589 -31.78 9.87 -17.70
CA ALA A 589 -33.03 9.97 -18.49
C ALA A 589 -33.02 11.17 -19.45
N GLY A 590 -32.05 12.07 -19.32
CA GLY A 590 -31.91 13.28 -20.10
C GLY A 590 -32.72 14.46 -19.52
N GLU A 591 -33.22 14.34 -18.29
CA GLU A 591 -33.93 15.41 -17.59
C GLU A 591 -32.92 16.39 -16.94
N GLU A 592 -33.21 17.68 -17.08
CA GLU A 592 -32.41 18.74 -16.49
C GLU A 592 -32.84 19.03 -15.04
N HIS A 593 -31.86 19.11 -14.17
CA HIS A 593 -32.02 19.45 -12.76
C HIS A 593 -31.10 20.61 -12.40
N THR A 594 -31.49 21.36 -11.38
CA THR A 594 -30.64 22.43 -10.83
C THR A 594 -30.44 22.26 -9.34
N ILE A 595 -29.26 22.64 -8.88
CA ILE A 595 -28.91 22.74 -7.45
C ILE A 595 -28.22 24.07 -7.21
N THR A 596 -28.70 24.82 -6.22
CA THR A 596 -28.09 26.08 -5.79
C THR A 596 -27.37 25.84 -4.46
N ALA A 597 -26.15 26.31 -4.36
CA ALA A 597 -25.29 26.19 -3.20
C ALA A 597 -24.75 27.56 -2.79
N ASP A 598 -23.94 27.62 -1.76
CA ASP A 598 -23.20 28.85 -1.43
C ASP A 598 -21.93 28.95 -2.29
N ASP A 599 -21.30 27.81 -2.57
CA ASP A 599 -20.10 27.72 -3.43
C ASP A 599 -20.15 26.51 -4.36
N VAL A 600 -19.48 26.64 -5.52
CA VAL A 600 -19.32 25.57 -6.51
C VAL A 600 -17.82 25.33 -6.75
N ILE A 601 -17.40 24.07 -6.64
CA ILE A 601 -16.01 23.64 -6.84
C ILE A 601 -15.94 22.66 -8.01
N ILE A 602 -15.00 22.88 -8.92
CA ILE A 602 -14.76 21.99 -10.06
C ILE A 602 -13.56 21.08 -9.78
N CYS A 603 -13.79 19.78 -9.77
CA CYS A 603 -12.78 18.73 -9.72
C CYS A 603 -12.67 18.03 -11.08
N GLY A 604 -12.26 18.77 -12.10
CA GLY A 604 -12.21 18.36 -13.51
C GLY A 604 -10.92 17.64 -13.93
N GLY A 605 -10.08 17.21 -12.98
CA GLY A 605 -8.74 16.66 -13.24
C GLY A 605 -7.70 17.77 -13.47
N VAL A 606 -6.56 17.38 -14.06
CA VAL A 606 -5.42 18.29 -14.30
C VAL A 606 -4.92 18.19 -15.74
N SER A 607 -4.27 19.26 -16.22
CA SER A 607 -3.65 19.34 -17.54
C SER A 607 -2.16 19.71 -17.42
N PRO A 608 -1.26 19.08 -18.21
CA PRO A 608 0.17 19.36 -18.18
C PRO A 608 0.49 20.81 -18.54
N ARG A 609 1.49 21.41 -17.88
CA ARG A 609 2.04 22.72 -18.20
C ARG A 609 3.20 22.62 -19.20
N VAL A 610 2.92 22.01 -20.35
CA VAL A 610 3.92 21.76 -21.40
C VAL A 610 4.53 23.06 -21.90
N ASP A 611 3.71 24.06 -22.24
CA ASP A 611 4.16 25.33 -22.80
C ASP A 611 5.05 26.11 -21.80
N GLU A 612 4.71 26.05 -20.50
CA GLU A 612 5.53 26.65 -19.44
C GLU A 612 6.89 25.95 -19.34
N ALA A 613 6.93 24.62 -19.43
CA ALA A 613 8.18 23.86 -19.42
C ALA A 613 9.06 24.12 -20.67
N MET A 614 8.46 24.16 -21.84
CA MET A 614 9.15 24.35 -23.12
C MET A 614 9.81 25.71 -23.26
N ARG A 615 9.42 26.71 -22.46
CA ARG A 615 10.12 28.01 -22.44
C ARG A 615 11.60 27.90 -22.09
N TYR A 616 12.00 26.82 -21.40
CA TYR A 616 13.36 26.56 -20.94
C TYR A 616 14.16 25.64 -21.86
N ALA A 617 13.60 25.25 -23.02
CA ALA A 617 14.20 24.24 -23.90
C ALA A 617 15.62 24.61 -24.41
N ASP A 618 15.89 25.89 -24.59
CA ASP A 618 17.16 26.40 -25.16
C ASP A 618 18.09 26.98 -24.07
N CYS A 619 17.81 26.73 -22.76
CA CYS A 619 18.58 27.33 -21.67
C CYS A 619 19.85 26.57 -21.31
N ALA A 620 20.04 25.33 -21.78
CA ALA A 620 21.24 24.52 -21.58
C ALA A 620 21.41 23.52 -22.73
N ASP A 621 22.60 22.92 -22.83
CA ASP A 621 22.91 21.88 -23.83
C ASP A 621 22.02 20.63 -23.63
N THR A 622 21.64 20.35 -22.40
CA THR A 622 20.70 19.27 -22.07
C THR A 622 19.43 19.83 -21.43
N PHE A 623 18.30 19.63 -22.09
CA PHE A 623 16.98 19.96 -21.56
C PHE A 623 16.13 18.72 -21.37
N LEU A 624 15.49 18.58 -20.20
CA LEU A 624 14.64 17.47 -19.86
C LEU A 624 13.34 17.98 -19.23
N MET A 625 12.23 17.28 -19.49
CA MET A 625 10.96 17.51 -18.80
C MET A 625 10.69 16.33 -17.85
N ALA A 626 10.27 16.62 -16.62
CA ALA A 626 10.00 15.61 -15.61
C ALA A 626 8.66 15.84 -14.89
N GLY A 627 7.96 14.74 -14.57
CA GLY A 627 6.69 14.77 -13.88
C GLY A 627 5.51 15.23 -14.72
N ASP A 628 4.50 15.83 -14.09
CA ASP A 628 3.21 16.11 -14.72
C ASP A 628 3.28 17.04 -15.94
N CYS A 629 4.27 17.90 -16.07
CA CYS A 629 4.45 18.68 -17.29
C CYS A 629 4.83 17.83 -18.51
N ASN A 630 5.39 16.63 -18.28
CA ASN A 630 5.68 15.62 -19.31
C ASN A 630 4.53 14.59 -19.49
N GLY A 631 3.44 14.77 -18.77
CA GLY A 631 2.26 13.93 -18.78
C GLY A 631 1.76 13.62 -17.36
N CYS A 632 0.54 14.05 -17.07
CA CYS A 632 -0.05 13.91 -15.74
C CYS A 632 -0.09 12.45 -15.27
N GLY A 633 0.17 12.25 -13.99
CA GLY A 633 0.22 10.94 -13.36
C GLY A 633 0.08 11.01 -11.84
N ASN A 634 0.54 9.97 -11.18
CA ASN A 634 0.63 9.88 -9.74
C ASN A 634 2.10 10.01 -9.27
N ILE A 635 2.30 10.02 -7.95
CA ILE A 635 3.64 10.12 -7.35
C ILE A 635 4.56 9.00 -7.85
N GLN A 636 4.08 7.76 -7.94
CA GLN A 636 4.83 6.61 -8.44
C GLN A 636 5.44 6.87 -9.84
N ARG A 637 4.60 7.34 -10.78
CA ARG A 637 5.05 7.70 -12.13
C ARG A 637 6.06 8.83 -12.08
N GLY A 638 5.80 9.85 -11.26
CA GLY A 638 6.69 10.99 -11.08
C GLY A 638 8.07 10.61 -10.56
N MET A 639 8.14 9.72 -9.54
CA MET A 639 9.41 9.24 -8.99
C MET A 639 10.22 8.42 -9.99
N ARG A 640 9.55 7.59 -10.81
CA ARG A 640 10.19 6.84 -11.89
C ARG A 640 10.70 7.75 -13.00
N ASP A 641 9.93 8.77 -13.35
CA ASP A 641 10.34 9.75 -14.35
C ASP A 641 11.56 10.53 -13.84
N ALA A 642 11.59 10.95 -12.58
CA ALA A 642 12.75 11.59 -11.96
C ALA A 642 14.01 10.71 -12.08
N LEU A 643 13.91 9.42 -11.69
CA LEU A 643 15.04 8.48 -11.82
C LEU A 643 15.52 8.37 -13.26
N ALA A 644 14.60 8.23 -14.22
CA ALA A 644 14.93 8.09 -15.64
C ALA A 644 15.64 9.36 -16.18
N LYS A 645 15.13 10.56 -15.82
CA LYS A 645 15.70 11.83 -16.30
C LYS A 645 17.06 12.11 -15.68
N VAL A 646 17.20 11.92 -14.37
CA VAL A 646 18.50 12.13 -13.70
C VAL A 646 19.55 11.14 -14.18
N ASN A 647 19.17 9.92 -14.54
CA ASN A 647 20.11 8.95 -15.12
C ASN A 647 20.57 9.29 -16.56
N MET A 648 20.01 10.31 -17.16
CA MET A 648 20.43 10.80 -18.50
C MET A 648 21.50 11.89 -18.45
N ILE A 649 21.83 12.41 -17.25
CA ILE A 649 22.76 13.55 -17.07
C ILE A 649 24.13 13.16 -16.43
#